data_0f6295d362a87c0eaa71c801b61e5e9e
#
_entry.id   0f6295d362a87c0eaa71c801b61e5e9e
#
_cell.length_a   1.000
_cell.length_b   1.000
_cell.length_c   1.000
_cell.angle_alpha   90.00
_cell.angle_beta   90.00
_cell.angle_gamma   90.00
#
_symmetry.space_group_name_H-M   'P 1'
#
loop_
_entity.id
_entity.type
_entity.pdbx_description
1 polymer ?
#
loop_
_entity_poly.entity_id
_entity_poly.type
_entity_poly.pdbx_seq_one_letter_code
_entity_poly.pdbx_strand_id
1 'polypeptide(L)'
;MNSYSAFRVALLSAATLSSQVVFANAPGACQLNGAVKHIVYIQFDNVHLERDNPNVPSDLEQMPNLLNFLQGSGTLLANHHTPLISHTADDILTSLTGVYGDRHGQPVSNSFRFFNPDGSTSSSSSFVYWTDPITATNPTPVMINEQGRVPPAPWVPFTRKGCDVGQVSVANTILENTTSDILKVFGASSPEATEANANPTLAQADFVGIGVHCGFGSTLCAGNPNARNDVLRNEPGGYAGFKALFGHKYVAAGISPSAPLTDLDGNPISDGKGNNGFPGFDGMAAKVTLSYIAKMLESGIPIVFSYISDAHDNHVGGSAPCNVISATATCAYGPGEAGYVAALHAYDVAFGEFFARLAADGIDTSNTLFVVSSEEQDHFAGTQNPTPAGCDGVTVPCTYVHTTTPVNSANVGEVNVNLSRLLRTETGNTTPFTVHSDMAPTFYITGNPAQTSAITRQLERDLASLTTFNPYKGTTETMVDLILDQAGMAMLHMVTADQTRTPTFVTFQKGDYFGFTSGTAACTATNFTDCVNIQSGFAWNHGGYQPEISTSWLGLVGPGVNAGGRDTATWTDHADIRPTFIALAGLVDSYAQEGRVIVEALLDGALPASLSGANRAAFIDLAQMYKRIDAPVGELGLVTLNASTFAIKSNDPSDATYTACEAKINQWVQTRNDLALQMNTMLQNAAFNGQAVNPAASAPLITQANALVAAATCQ
;
A
#
# COMPACT_ATOMS: atom_id res chain seq x y z
N MET A 1 60.73 12.99 29.23
CA MET A 1 60.01 14.07 29.97
C MET A 1 59.11 14.73 28.96
N ASN A 2 57.94 14.25 28.77
CA ASN A 2 56.90 14.86 27.92
C ASN A 2 55.56 14.70 28.63
N SER A 3 55.07 15.82 29.09
CA SER A 3 53.76 15.97 29.74
C SER A 3 52.67 16.08 28.68
N TYR A 4 51.71 15.15 28.69
CA TYR A 4 50.48 15.24 27.95
C TYR A 4 49.39 15.89 28.85
N SER A 5 48.92 17.07 28.44
CA SER A 5 47.72 17.71 29.02
C SER A 5 46.46 17.03 28.51
N ALA A 6 45.69 16.46 29.41
CA ALA A 6 44.37 15.93 29.13
C ALA A 6 43.34 17.04 29.20
N PHE A 7 42.70 17.36 28.08
CA PHE A 7 41.48 18.17 28.02
C PHE A 7 40.25 17.30 28.39
N ARG A 8 39.67 17.58 29.54
CA ARG A 8 38.36 17.00 29.90
C ARG A 8 37.25 17.86 29.27
N VAL A 9 36.55 17.31 28.30
CA VAL A 9 35.30 17.88 27.83
C VAL A 9 34.20 17.40 28.78
N ALA A 10 33.58 18.33 29.50
CA ALA A 10 32.39 18.06 30.31
C ALA A 10 31.17 18.09 29.38
N LEU A 11 30.57 16.91 29.12
CA LEU A 11 29.24 16.84 28.54
C LEU A 11 28.19 17.25 29.59
N LEU A 12 27.61 18.42 29.42
CA LEU A 12 26.34 18.76 30.10
C LEU A 12 25.20 18.00 29.44
N SER A 13 24.74 16.97 30.11
CA SER A 13 23.48 16.30 29.74
C SER A 13 22.32 17.22 30.15
N ALA A 14 21.74 17.92 29.18
CA ALA A 14 20.45 18.55 29.35
C ALA A 14 19.36 17.48 29.37
N ALA A 15 18.92 17.09 30.55
CA ALA A 15 17.72 16.27 30.69
C ALA A 15 16.51 17.14 30.33
N THR A 16 16.01 17.00 29.12
CA THR A 16 14.69 17.51 28.75
C THR A 16 13.65 16.65 29.46
N LEU A 17 13.09 17.17 30.53
CA LEU A 17 11.84 16.68 31.11
C LEU A 17 10.74 16.91 30.06
N SER A 18 10.43 15.88 29.27
CA SER A 18 9.19 15.84 28.51
C SER A 18 8.05 15.70 29.52
N SER A 19 7.34 16.81 29.76
CA SER A 19 6.06 16.76 30.46
C SER A 19 5.11 15.88 29.66
N GLN A 20 4.89 14.67 30.11
CA GLN A 20 3.79 13.83 29.62
C GLN A 20 2.49 14.55 29.97
N VAL A 21 1.81 15.08 28.95
CA VAL A 21 0.45 15.56 29.10
C VAL A 21 -0.44 14.33 29.29
N VAL A 22 -0.73 13.99 30.53
CA VAL A 22 -1.73 12.99 30.85
C VAL A 22 -3.10 13.61 30.53
N PHE A 23 -3.66 13.23 29.39
CA PHE A 23 -5.04 13.55 29.07
C PHE A 23 -5.96 12.66 29.92
N ALA A 24 -6.49 13.21 31.00
CA ALA A 24 -7.58 12.58 31.74
C ALA A 24 -8.87 12.78 30.93
N ASN A 25 -9.26 11.77 30.17
CA ASN A 25 -10.53 11.76 29.45
C ASN A 25 -11.61 11.05 30.27
N ALA A 26 -12.86 11.55 30.17
CA ALA A 26 -14.00 10.84 30.71
C ALA A 26 -14.16 9.48 29.97
N PRO A 27 -14.34 8.36 30.70
CA PRO A 27 -14.54 7.08 30.05
C PRO A 27 -15.80 7.08 29.18
N GLY A 28 -15.71 6.65 27.93
CA GLY A 28 -16.84 6.17 27.16
C GLY A 28 -17.42 7.06 26.05
N ALA A 29 -16.84 8.22 25.73
CA ALA A 29 -17.30 9.01 24.56
C ALA A 29 -16.16 9.28 23.59
N CYS A 30 -16.33 8.90 22.33
CA CYS A 30 -15.43 9.27 21.23
C CYS A 30 -15.37 10.81 21.07
N GLN A 31 -14.17 11.35 21.06
CA GLN A 31 -13.94 12.81 21.06
C GLN A 31 -13.26 13.24 19.75
N LEU A 32 -14.03 13.29 18.66
CA LEU A 32 -13.63 13.90 17.42
C LEU A 32 -14.00 15.40 17.38
N ASN A 33 -13.37 16.14 16.49
CA ASN A 33 -13.54 17.60 16.41
C ASN A 33 -14.80 17.97 15.62
N GLY A 34 -15.49 18.99 16.09
CA GLY A 34 -16.50 19.72 15.34
C GLY A 34 -17.65 18.86 14.78
N ALA A 35 -17.86 18.97 13.47
CA ALA A 35 -18.91 18.29 12.77
C ALA A 35 -18.58 16.82 12.43
N VAL A 36 -17.31 16.43 12.43
CA VAL A 36 -16.92 15.04 12.17
C VAL A 36 -17.32 14.15 13.34
N LYS A 37 -18.22 13.21 13.10
CA LYS A 37 -18.68 12.20 14.06
C LYS A 37 -18.22 10.80 13.66
N HIS A 38 -18.06 10.58 12.36
CA HIS A 38 -17.64 9.32 11.78
C HIS A 38 -16.52 9.54 10.76
N ILE A 39 -15.65 8.54 10.62
CA ILE A 39 -14.66 8.45 9.54
C ILE A 39 -14.81 7.09 8.89
N VAL A 40 -15.05 7.08 7.59
CA VAL A 40 -15.13 5.89 6.75
C VAL A 40 -13.99 5.98 5.75
N TYR A 41 -13.01 5.10 5.90
CA TYR A 41 -11.92 4.94 4.97
C TYR A 41 -12.12 3.66 4.17
N ILE A 42 -12.21 3.79 2.84
CA ILE A 42 -12.38 2.68 1.91
C ILE A 42 -11.22 2.71 0.94
N GLN A 43 -10.51 1.62 0.83
CA GLN A 43 -9.45 1.42 -0.14
C GLN A 43 -9.84 0.27 -1.06
N PHE A 44 -9.87 0.54 -2.37
CA PHE A 44 -10.06 -0.48 -3.37
C PHE A 44 -8.74 -1.12 -3.75
N ASP A 45 -8.79 -2.37 -4.10
CA ASP A 45 -7.81 -3.03 -4.92
C ASP A 45 -8.06 -2.65 -6.39
N ASN A 46 -7.13 -1.92 -6.99
CA ASN A 46 -7.01 -1.69 -8.43
C ASN A 46 -8.29 -1.19 -9.14
N VAL A 47 -8.95 -0.18 -8.62
CA VAL A 47 -10.06 0.50 -9.32
C VAL A 47 -9.56 1.74 -10.04
N HIS A 48 -9.73 1.78 -11.36
CA HIS A 48 -9.13 2.80 -12.22
C HIS A 48 -9.99 4.03 -12.42
N LEU A 49 -9.34 5.20 -12.38
CA LEU A 49 -9.91 6.47 -12.83
C LEU A 49 -9.58 6.77 -14.31
N GLU A 50 -8.44 6.31 -14.77
CA GLU A 50 -8.03 6.41 -16.19
C GLU A 50 -8.57 5.20 -16.98
N ARG A 51 -8.59 5.30 -18.31
CA ARG A 51 -9.12 4.26 -19.19
C ARG A 51 -7.99 3.37 -19.70
N ASP A 52 -8.06 2.09 -19.46
CA ASP A 52 -7.11 1.10 -19.99
C ASP A 52 -7.28 0.87 -21.50
N ASN A 53 -8.50 1.02 -21.98
CA ASN A 53 -8.82 1.04 -23.40
C ASN A 53 -9.59 2.34 -23.70
N PRO A 54 -9.17 3.15 -24.71
CA PRO A 54 -9.82 4.43 -24.99
C PRO A 54 -11.33 4.37 -25.29
N ASN A 55 -11.81 3.21 -25.76
CA ASN A 55 -13.21 3.01 -26.09
C ASN A 55 -14.05 2.55 -24.88
N VAL A 56 -13.41 1.97 -23.86
CA VAL A 56 -14.07 1.43 -22.65
C VAL A 56 -14.03 2.50 -21.57
N PRO A 57 -15.16 2.83 -20.92
CA PRO A 57 -15.13 3.71 -19.76
C PRO A 57 -14.23 3.15 -18.65
N SER A 58 -13.57 4.03 -17.90
CA SER A 58 -12.81 3.62 -16.73
C SER A 58 -13.72 2.99 -15.66
N ASP A 59 -13.13 2.34 -14.66
CA ASP A 59 -13.90 1.67 -13.61
C ASP A 59 -14.79 2.65 -12.85
N LEU A 60 -14.25 3.82 -12.48
CA LEU A 60 -15.04 4.84 -11.82
C LEU A 60 -16.13 5.42 -12.74
N GLU A 61 -15.91 5.54 -14.05
CA GLU A 61 -16.96 5.94 -15.00
C GLU A 61 -18.07 4.88 -15.07
N GLN A 62 -17.77 3.61 -14.79
CA GLN A 62 -18.75 2.52 -14.72
C GLN A 62 -19.43 2.40 -13.35
N MET A 63 -18.98 3.20 -12.37
CA MET A 63 -19.55 3.28 -11.02
C MET A 63 -20.16 4.67 -10.74
N PRO A 64 -21.25 5.07 -11.44
CA PRO A 64 -21.79 6.42 -11.35
C PRO A 64 -22.33 6.81 -9.97
N ASN A 65 -22.81 5.89 -9.13
CA ASN A 65 -23.21 6.19 -7.76
C ASN A 65 -22.01 6.65 -6.93
N LEU A 66 -20.89 5.95 -7.03
CA LEU A 66 -19.65 6.31 -6.35
C LEU A 66 -19.05 7.58 -6.94
N LEU A 67 -18.85 7.62 -8.27
CA LEU A 67 -18.21 8.74 -8.94
C LEU A 67 -18.94 10.06 -8.70
N ASN A 68 -20.28 10.06 -8.84
CA ASN A 68 -21.09 11.25 -8.59
C ASN A 68 -21.06 11.67 -7.11
N PHE A 69 -21.01 10.71 -6.18
CA PHE A 69 -20.86 11.01 -4.76
C PHE A 69 -19.54 11.74 -4.49
N LEU A 70 -18.43 11.25 -5.03
CA LEU A 70 -17.09 11.83 -4.83
C LEU A 70 -16.99 13.23 -5.46
N GLN A 71 -17.39 13.39 -6.72
CA GLN A 71 -17.29 14.66 -7.45
C GLN A 71 -18.38 15.66 -7.08
N GLY A 72 -19.59 15.19 -6.82
CA GLY A 72 -20.74 16.05 -6.55
C GLY A 72 -20.81 16.57 -5.12
N SER A 73 -20.27 15.84 -4.16
CA SER A 73 -20.36 16.17 -2.73
C SER A 73 -19.01 16.50 -2.09
N GLY A 74 -17.90 16.36 -2.81
CA GLY A 74 -16.55 16.54 -2.29
C GLY A 74 -15.51 16.92 -3.33
N THR A 75 -14.28 16.48 -3.14
CA THR A 75 -13.18 16.66 -4.07
C THR A 75 -12.59 15.30 -4.44
N LEU A 76 -12.53 15.01 -5.74
CA LEU A 76 -11.83 13.86 -6.32
C LEU A 76 -10.47 14.33 -6.86
N LEU A 77 -9.40 13.99 -6.15
CA LEU A 77 -8.02 14.26 -6.52
C LEU A 77 -7.58 13.19 -7.53
N ALA A 78 -7.38 13.58 -8.78
CA ALA A 78 -7.03 12.69 -9.88
C ALA A 78 -5.52 12.68 -10.20
N ASN A 79 -4.73 13.42 -9.45
CA ASN A 79 -3.26 13.44 -9.51
C ASN A 79 -2.70 12.98 -8.16
N HIS A 80 -3.18 11.83 -7.72
CA HIS A 80 -2.81 11.17 -6.48
C HIS A 80 -1.89 9.99 -6.80
N HIS A 81 -0.88 9.73 -5.98
CA HIS A 81 0.17 8.78 -6.31
C HIS A 81 0.39 7.74 -5.22
N THR A 82 0.80 6.54 -5.65
CA THR A 82 1.24 5.46 -4.77
C THR A 82 2.69 5.68 -4.31
N PRO A 83 3.16 4.99 -3.25
CA PRO A 83 4.59 4.80 -3.01
C PRO A 83 5.22 3.87 -4.06
N LEU A 84 6.47 3.48 -3.89
CA LEU A 84 7.16 2.42 -4.62
C LEU A 84 7.83 1.46 -3.62
N ILE A 85 7.66 0.16 -3.78
CA ILE A 85 6.96 -0.56 -4.87
C ILE A 85 5.45 -0.46 -4.61
N SER A 86 4.68 -0.05 -5.64
CA SER A 86 3.23 0.07 -5.57
C SER A 86 2.61 -1.32 -5.42
N HIS A 87 2.26 -1.69 -4.20
CA HIS A 87 1.74 -3.01 -3.86
C HIS A 87 0.96 -2.95 -2.55
N THR A 88 -0.08 -3.76 -2.43
CA THR A 88 -1.11 -3.76 -1.36
C THR A 88 -0.59 -3.39 0.03
N ALA A 89 0.47 -4.05 0.52
CA ALA A 89 0.96 -3.81 1.88
C ALA A 89 1.65 -2.45 2.04
N ASP A 90 2.48 -2.05 1.08
CA ASP A 90 3.19 -0.76 1.13
C ASP A 90 2.17 0.39 1.03
N ASP A 91 1.22 0.27 0.11
CA ASP A 91 0.20 1.28 -0.17
C ASP A 91 -0.79 1.45 0.99
N ILE A 92 -1.34 0.34 1.52
CA ILE A 92 -2.23 0.37 2.70
C ILE A 92 -1.52 0.98 3.91
N LEU A 93 -0.29 0.54 4.19
CA LEU A 93 0.44 1.02 5.36
C LEU A 93 0.86 2.48 5.20
N THR A 94 1.30 2.89 4.02
CA THR A 94 1.63 4.30 3.74
C THR A 94 0.42 5.20 3.96
N SER A 95 -0.75 4.82 3.45
CA SER A 95 -1.98 5.61 3.59
C SER A 95 -2.49 5.70 5.03
N LEU A 96 -2.39 4.61 5.79
CA LEU A 96 -2.91 4.53 7.16
C LEU A 96 -1.93 5.03 8.22
N THR A 97 -0.62 5.01 7.96
CA THR A 97 0.40 5.49 8.90
C THR A 97 0.89 6.90 8.57
N GLY A 98 0.77 7.34 7.32
CA GLY A 98 1.29 8.62 6.85
C GLY A 98 2.82 8.66 6.75
N VAL A 99 3.48 7.48 6.68
CA VAL A 99 4.93 7.33 6.51
C VAL A 99 5.22 6.32 5.42
N TYR A 100 6.39 6.42 4.76
CA TYR A 100 6.80 5.53 3.69
C TYR A 100 7.41 4.20 4.20
N GLY A 101 7.71 3.30 3.25
CA GLY A 101 8.13 1.93 3.48
C GLY A 101 9.33 1.75 4.41
N ASP A 102 10.32 2.62 4.35
CA ASP A 102 11.49 2.59 5.25
C ASP A 102 11.11 2.81 6.72
N ARG A 103 9.99 3.48 6.98
CA ARG A 103 9.51 3.77 8.34
C ARG A 103 8.41 2.84 8.82
N HIS A 104 7.50 2.37 7.96
CA HIS A 104 6.52 1.37 8.41
C HIS A 104 7.01 -0.07 8.26
N GLY A 105 8.09 -0.32 7.52
CA GLY A 105 8.82 -1.58 7.51
C GLY A 105 8.39 -2.61 6.47
N GLN A 106 7.53 -2.25 5.53
CA GLN A 106 7.08 -3.07 4.39
C GLN A 106 7.31 -2.34 3.06
N PRO A 107 8.58 -2.13 2.65
CA PRO A 107 8.87 -1.19 1.56
C PRO A 107 8.90 -1.80 0.17
N VAL A 108 8.64 -3.10 -0.01
CA VAL A 108 8.95 -3.75 -1.27
C VAL A 108 7.83 -4.58 -1.86
N SER A 109 6.84 -4.99 -1.10
CA SER A 109 5.70 -5.77 -1.60
C SER A 109 4.80 -6.20 -0.43
N ASN A 110 3.83 -7.09 -0.69
CA ASN A 110 2.97 -7.72 0.33
C ASN A 110 3.76 -8.56 1.33
N SER A 111 4.91 -9.09 0.94
CA SER A 111 5.85 -9.82 1.79
C SER A 111 7.26 -9.41 1.47
N PHE A 112 8.21 -9.86 2.25
CA PHE A 112 9.62 -9.58 2.01
C PHE A 112 10.47 -10.83 2.19
N ARG A 113 11.63 -10.85 1.51
CA ARG A 113 12.70 -11.78 1.79
C ARG A 113 13.72 -11.15 2.72
N PHE A 114 14.52 -11.98 3.35
CA PHE A 114 15.64 -11.53 4.17
C PHE A 114 16.80 -12.52 4.07
N PHE A 115 18.02 -11.99 4.23
CA PHE A 115 19.22 -12.80 4.29
C PHE A 115 19.38 -13.45 5.66
N ASN A 116 19.62 -14.75 5.66
CA ASN A 116 20.05 -15.49 6.85
C ASN A 116 21.56 -15.25 7.12
N PRO A 117 22.05 -15.53 8.34
CA PRO A 117 23.46 -15.34 8.68
C PRO A 117 24.44 -16.15 7.81
N ASP A 118 24.00 -17.23 7.17
CA ASP A 118 24.79 -18.05 6.24
C ASP A 118 24.75 -17.55 4.79
N GLY A 119 24.05 -16.44 4.54
CA GLY A 119 23.89 -15.86 3.21
C GLY A 119 22.83 -16.53 2.33
N SER A 120 22.11 -17.52 2.84
CA SER A 120 20.87 -18.00 2.24
C SER A 120 19.74 -17.01 2.48
N THR A 121 18.56 -17.22 1.89
CA THR A 121 17.41 -16.36 2.13
C THR A 121 16.19 -17.13 2.62
N SER A 122 15.38 -16.45 3.42
CA SER A 122 14.04 -16.88 3.79
C SER A 122 13.05 -15.79 3.39
N SER A 123 11.76 -16.14 3.36
CA SER A 123 10.67 -15.17 3.16
C SER A 123 9.84 -15.07 4.43
N SER A 124 9.36 -13.87 4.72
CA SER A 124 8.28 -13.67 5.68
C SER A 124 6.95 -13.81 4.97
N SER A 125 5.94 -14.30 5.67
CA SER A 125 4.55 -14.12 5.24
C SER A 125 4.23 -12.64 5.23
N SER A 126 3.50 -12.19 4.21
CA SER A 126 2.82 -10.91 4.26
C SER A 126 1.73 -10.94 5.32
N PHE A 127 1.23 -9.78 5.69
CA PHE A 127 -0.01 -9.70 6.43
C PHE A 127 0.02 -10.50 7.74
N VAL A 128 0.94 -10.20 8.63
CA VAL A 128 0.95 -10.74 9.98
C VAL A 128 0.50 -9.68 10.97
N TYR A 129 0.00 -10.11 12.13
CA TYR A 129 -0.38 -9.16 13.16
C TYR A 129 0.79 -8.26 13.57
N TRP A 130 0.51 -7.01 13.86
CA TRP A 130 1.43 -5.87 13.99
C TRP A 130 2.75 -6.13 14.73
N THR A 131 2.75 -6.97 15.74
CA THR A 131 3.92 -7.20 16.60
C THR A 131 4.59 -8.55 16.41
N ASP A 132 4.22 -9.31 15.38
CA ASP A 132 4.77 -10.65 15.20
C ASP A 132 6.27 -10.63 14.84
N PRO A 133 7.06 -11.57 15.36
CA PRO A 133 8.43 -11.79 14.91
C PRO A 133 8.44 -12.47 13.54
N ILE A 134 9.50 -12.25 12.76
CA ILE A 134 9.70 -12.88 11.44
C ILE A 134 9.70 -14.39 11.54
N THR A 135 10.53 -14.93 12.44
CA THR A 135 10.60 -16.36 12.77
C THR A 135 11.02 -16.55 14.22
N ALA A 136 10.97 -17.78 14.71
CA ALA A 136 11.48 -18.12 16.05
C ALA A 136 12.98 -17.85 16.21
N THR A 137 13.75 -17.93 15.12
CA THR A 137 15.21 -17.68 15.10
C THR A 137 15.56 -16.25 14.71
N ASN A 138 14.63 -15.51 14.10
CA ASN A 138 14.77 -14.08 13.86
C ASN A 138 13.64 -13.34 14.62
N PRO A 139 13.91 -12.87 15.84
CA PRO A 139 12.91 -12.23 16.69
C PRO A 139 12.58 -10.78 16.30
N THR A 140 13.18 -10.26 15.21
CA THR A 140 12.83 -8.94 14.69
C THR A 140 11.36 -8.90 14.34
N PRO A 141 10.59 -7.89 14.77
CA PRO A 141 9.19 -7.72 14.36
C PRO A 141 9.05 -7.67 12.83
N VAL A 142 7.97 -8.20 12.30
CA VAL A 142 7.67 -8.12 10.85
C VAL A 142 7.59 -6.67 10.43
N MET A 143 6.87 -5.87 11.18
CA MET A 143 6.81 -4.41 11.02
C MET A 143 7.94 -3.78 11.82
N ILE A 144 8.84 -3.04 11.15
CA ILE A 144 9.97 -2.36 11.80
C ILE A 144 10.29 -1.05 11.08
N ASN A 145 10.35 0.03 11.81
CA ASN A 145 10.66 1.34 11.28
C ASN A 145 12.18 1.61 11.25
N GLU A 146 12.57 2.78 10.74
CA GLU A 146 13.97 3.22 10.61
C GLU A 146 14.76 3.24 11.92
N GLN A 147 14.08 3.35 13.07
CA GLN A 147 14.71 3.28 14.40
C GLN A 147 14.79 1.84 14.93
N GLY A 148 14.46 0.83 14.15
CA GLY A 148 14.43 -0.57 14.59
C GLY A 148 13.33 -0.87 15.62
N ARG A 149 12.20 -0.16 15.55
CA ARG A 149 11.05 -0.27 16.46
C ARG A 149 9.81 -0.67 15.70
N VAL A 150 8.78 -1.13 16.40
CA VAL A 150 7.45 -1.31 15.82
C VAL A 150 6.95 0.05 15.31
N PRO A 151 6.49 0.15 14.05
CA PRO A 151 6.02 1.40 13.49
C PRO A 151 4.72 1.87 14.16
N PRO A 152 4.30 3.13 13.90
CA PRO A 152 3.08 3.69 14.44
C PRO A 152 1.84 2.91 14.00
N ALA A 153 0.95 2.56 14.93
CA ALA A 153 -0.30 1.89 14.61
C ALA A 153 -1.40 2.89 14.22
N PRO A 154 -2.15 2.62 13.14
CA PRO A 154 -3.14 3.54 12.60
C PRO A 154 -4.27 3.92 13.56
N TRP A 155 -4.71 3.01 14.42
CA TRP A 155 -5.86 3.20 15.31
C TRP A 155 -5.56 4.02 16.57
N VAL A 156 -4.30 4.16 16.96
CA VAL A 156 -3.88 4.71 18.26
C VAL A 156 -4.41 6.13 18.55
N PRO A 157 -4.35 7.12 17.63
CA PRO A 157 -4.88 8.46 17.92
C PRO A 157 -6.37 8.47 18.24
N PHE A 158 -7.12 7.55 17.65
CA PHE A 158 -8.57 7.42 17.86
C PHE A 158 -8.90 6.69 19.16
N THR A 159 -8.25 5.55 19.41
CA THR A 159 -8.51 4.74 20.60
C THR A 159 -8.15 5.48 21.88
N ARG A 160 -7.11 6.31 21.86
CA ARG A 160 -6.76 7.22 22.97
C ARG A 160 -7.82 8.29 23.25
N LYS A 161 -8.64 8.62 22.26
CA LYS A 161 -9.75 9.58 22.38
C LYS A 161 -11.11 8.93 22.64
N GLY A 162 -11.10 7.65 23.01
CA GLY A 162 -12.30 6.89 23.34
C GLY A 162 -13.07 6.38 22.11
N CYS A 163 -12.49 6.47 20.90
CA CYS A 163 -13.14 6.02 19.69
C CYS A 163 -12.77 4.57 19.38
N ASP A 164 -13.77 3.71 19.22
CA ASP A 164 -13.56 2.38 18.66
C ASP A 164 -13.19 2.49 17.18
N VAL A 165 -12.28 1.64 16.72
CA VAL A 165 -11.82 1.59 15.33
C VAL A 165 -12.10 0.23 14.73
N GLY A 166 -13.05 0.15 13.82
CA GLY A 166 -13.37 -1.04 13.04
C GLY A 166 -12.33 -1.26 11.93
N GLN A 167 -12.03 -2.53 11.71
CA GLN A 167 -11.13 -3.00 10.66
C GLN A 167 -11.87 -4.05 9.84
N VAL A 168 -11.95 -3.85 8.52
CA VAL A 168 -12.65 -4.72 7.59
C VAL A 168 -11.74 -5.04 6.42
N SER A 169 -11.10 -6.19 6.46
CA SER A 169 -10.18 -6.69 5.42
C SER A 169 -8.94 -5.82 5.14
N VAL A 170 -8.59 -4.93 6.05
CA VAL A 170 -7.43 -4.06 5.90
C VAL A 170 -6.16 -4.82 6.27
N ALA A 171 -5.46 -5.25 5.24
CA ALA A 171 -4.23 -6.01 5.37
C ALA A 171 -3.20 -5.33 6.29
N ASN A 172 -2.36 -6.11 6.96
CA ASN A 172 -1.31 -5.71 7.90
C ASN A 172 -1.80 -5.03 9.19
N THR A 173 -3.08 -4.69 9.31
CA THR A 173 -3.62 -4.01 10.50
C THR A 173 -4.61 -4.89 11.27
N ILE A 174 -4.82 -6.11 10.81
CA ILE A 174 -5.74 -7.11 11.37
C ILE A 174 -5.08 -8.50 11.33
N LEU A 175 -5.67 -9.51 11.96
CA LEU A 175 -5.21 -10.89 11.85
C LEU A 175 -5.43 -11.41 10.44
N GLU A 176 -4.41 -12.07 9.90
CA GLU A 176 -4.44 -12.60 8.53
C GLU A 176 -4.08 -14.08 8.44
N ASN A 177 -3.27 -14.54 9.37
CA ASN A 177 -2.78 -15.91 9.37
C ASN A 177 -3.42 -16.74 10.47
N THR A 178 -4.05 -17.84 10.08
CA THR A 178 -4.69 -18.76 11.04
C THR A 178 -3.71 -19.46 11.97
N THR A 179 -2.43 -19.52 11.62
CA THR A 179 -1.42 -20.20 12.44
C THR A 179 -0.60 -19.24 13.30
N SER A 180 -0.06 -18.15 12.71
CA SER A 180 0.79 -17.22 13.47
C SER A 180 -0.03 -16.25 14.30
N ASP A 181 -1.02 -15.58 13.69
CA ASP A 181 -1.70 -14.46 14.32
C ASP A 181 -2.68 -14.90 15.40
N ILE A 182 -3.42 -15.99 15.14
CA ILE A 182 -4.32 -16.56 16.17
C ILE A 182 -3.53 -17.02 17.40
N LEU A 183 -2.39 -17.68 17.20
CA LEU A 183 -1.52 -18.10 18.31
C LEU A 183 -0.96 -16.90 19.08
N LYS A 184 -0.62 -15.83 18.36
CA LYS A 184 -0.09 -14.59 18.93
C LYS A 184 -1.13 -13.89 19.82
N VAL A 185 -2.33 -13.71 19.30
CA VAL A 185 -3.37 -12.90 19.94
C VAL A 185 -4.09 -13.68 21.04
N PHE A 186 -4.44 -14.93 20.78
CA PHE A 186 -5.25 -15.73 21.71
C PHE A 186 -4.43 -16.66 22.61
N GLY A 187 -3.21 -16.97 22.21
CA GLY A 187 -2.33 -17.90 22.91
C GLY A 187 -2.44 -19.35 22.41
N ALA A 188 -1.31 -20.08 22.43
CA ALA A 188 -1.19 -21.42 21.89
C ALA A 188 -2.11 -22.48 22.51
N SER A 189 -2.62 -22.23 23.73
CA SER A 189 -3.53 -23.14 24.44
C SER A 189 -4.99 -22.68 24.42
N SER A 190 -5.31 -21.67 23.63
CA SER A 190 -6.67 -21.13 23.54
C SER A 190 -7.63 -22.04 22.74
N PRO A 191 -8.94 -21.90 22.93
CA PRO A 191 -9.94 -22.54 22.07
C PRO A 191 -9.75 -22.16 20.59
N GLU A 192 -9.40 -20.91 20.31
CA GLU A 192 -9.16 -20.38 18.97
C GLU A 192 -7.95 -21.07 18.31
N ALA A 193 -6.87 -21.26 19.03
CA ALA A 193 -5.71 -22.02 18.55
C ALA A 193 -6.04 -23.50 18.32
N THR A 194 -6.89 -24.09 19.17
CA THR A 194 -7.37 -25.46 18.98
C THR A 194 -8.20 -25.56 17.70
N GLU A 195 -9.08 -24.61 17.43
CA GLU A 195 -9.88 -24.54 16.23
C GLU A 195 -9.01 -24.35 14.98
N ALA A 196 -8.04 -23.43 15.03
CA ALA A 196 -7.10 -23.18 13.93
C ALA A 196 -6.31 -24.44 13.54
N ASN A 197 -5.90 -25.25 14.52
CA ASN A 197 -5.21 -26.50 14.28
C ASN A 197 -6.13 -27.62 13.74
N ALA A 198 -7.39 -27.65 14.17
CA ALA A 198 -8.34 -28.71 13.80
C ALA A 198 -9.05 -28.40 12.47
N ASN A 199 -9.39 -27.15 12.21
CA ASN A 199 -10.10 -26.68 11.02
C ASN A 199 -9.65 -25.26 10.62
N PRO A 200 -8.53 -25.13 9.91
CA PRO A 200 -8.00 -23.82 9.50
C PRO A 200 -8.98 -22.99 8.67
N THR A 201 -9.81 -23.63 7.86
CA THR A 201 -10.83 -22.95 7.03
C THR A 201 -11.90 -22.27 7.88
N LEU A 202 -12.41 -22.97 8.88
CA LEU A 202 -13.36 -22.37 9.84
C LEU A 202 -12.68 -21.26 10.65
N ALA A 203 -11.47 -21.49 11.13
CA ALA A 203 -10.72 -20.48 11.90
C ALA A 203 -10.41 -19.22 11.07
N GLN A 204 -10.22 -19.34 9.76
CA GLN A 204 -10.11 -18.20 8.88
C GLN A 204 -11.41 -17.39 8.85
N ALA A 205 -12.54 -18.06 8.62
CA ALA A 205 -13.85 -17.42 8.63
C ALA A 205 -14.19 -16.76 9.98
N ASP A 206 -13.82 -17.41 11.07
CA ASP A 206 -14.14 -16.98 12.44
C ASP A 206 -13.25 -15.83 12.94
N PHE A 207 -11.93 -15.82 12.65
CA PHE A 207 -10.96 -14.96 13.37
C PHE A 207 -10.14 -14.02 12.49
N VAL A 208 -10.09 -14.22 11.18
CA VAL A 208 -9.26 -13.42 10.25
C VAL A 208 -10.04 -12.25 9.67
N GLY A 209 -9.36 -11.23 9.20
CA GLY A 209 -9.84 -10.17 8.32
C GLY A 209 -10.79 -9.13 8.93
N ILE A 210 -11.33 -9.37 10.13
CA ILE A 210 -12.30 -8.48 10.78
C ILE A 210 -11.85 -8.18 12.20
N GLY A 211 -11.96 -6.91 12.64
CA GLY A 211 -11.60 -6.56 13.99
C GLY A 211 -12.17 -5.23 14.46
N VAL A 212 -12.05 -4.98 15.76
CA VAL A 212 -12.31 -3.67 16.37
C VAL A 212 -11.25 -3.41 17.43
N HIS A 213 -10.43 -2.39 17.22
CA HIS A 213 -9.54 -1.85 18.25
C HIS A 213 -10.38 -0.92 19.14
N CYS A 214 -10.55 -1.31 20.42
CA CYS A 214 -11.46 -0.62 21.31
C CYS A 214 -10.86 0.65 21.90
N GLY A 215 -11.63 1.72 21.87
CA GLY A 215 -11.29 3.00 22.47
C GLY A 215 -11.19 2.93 23.99
N PHE A 216 -10.54 3.92 24.57
CA PHE A 216 -10.46 4.06 26.02
C PHE A 216 -11.87 4.15 26.65
N GLY A 217 -12.19 3.19 27.50
CA GLY A 217 -13.52 3.12 28.12
C GLY A 217 -14.62 2.55 27.24
N SER A 218 -14.30 1.94 26.10
CA SER A 218 -15.27 1.29 25.21
C SER A 218 -16.09 0.23 25.95
N THR A 219 -17.41 0.31 25.79
CA THR A 219 -18.34 -0.68 26.36
C THR A 219 -18.36 -1.99 25.56
N LEU A 220 -17.94 -1.95 24.29
CA LEU A 220 -17.86 -3.12 23.41
C LEU A 220 -16.84 -4.14 23.94
N CYS A 221 -15.68 -3.68 24.41
CA CYS A 221 -14.64 -4.51 24.98
C CYS A 221 -14.72 -4.68 26.51
N ALA A 222 -15.38 -3.76 27.21
CA ALA A 222 -15.46 -3.79 28.66
C ALA A 222 -16.25 -5.00 29.16
N GLY A 223 -15.59 -5.89 29.92
CA GLY A 223 -16.23 -7.11 30.42
C GLY A 223 -16.49 -8.19 29.35
N ASN A 224 -16.11 -7.98 28.10
CA ASN A 224 -16.24 -8.98 27.05
C ASN A 224 -15.15 -10.04 27.20
N PRO A 225 -15.50 -11.33 27.43
CA PRO A 225 -14.53 -12.39 27.69
C PRO A 225 -13.68 -12.71 26.43
N ASN A 226 -14.14 -12.30 25.27
CA ASN A 226 -13.45 -12.52 24.00
C ASN A 226 -12.48 -11.39 23.63
N ALA A 227 -12.54 -10.23 24.33
CA ALA A 227 -11.61 -9.15 24.10
C ALA A 227 -10.19 -9.54 24.53
N ARG A 228 -9.23 -9.22 23.68
CA ARG A 228 -7.79 -9.49 23.88
C ARG A 228 -7.04 -8.19 24.09
N ASN A 229 -5.88 -8.26 24.70
CA ASN A 229 -5.03 -7.08 24.85
C ASN A 229 -4.48 -6.66 23.48
N ASP A 230 -4.67 -5.40 23.16
CA ASP A 230 -4.09 -4.75 21.99
C ASP A 230 -2.79 -4.07 22.44
N VAL A 231 -1.70 -4.84 22.45
CA VAL A 231 -0.41 -4.41 23.01
C VAL A 231 0.59 -4.27 21.88
N LEU A 232 1.16 -3.08 21.77
CA LEU A 232 2.21 -2.75 20.79
C LEU A 232 3.57 -2.62 21.50
N ARG A 233 4.63 -3.00 20.79
CA ARG A 233 6.02 -2.85 21.23
C ARG A 233 6.62 -1.54 20.72
N ASN A 234 7.33 -0.82 21.60
CA ASN A 234 8.11 0.36 21.22
C ASN A 234 7.29 1.45 20.47
N GLU A 235 5.98 1.42 20.59
CA GLU A 235 5.11 2.38 19.92
C GLU A 235 5.34 3.79 20.51
N PRO A 236 5.51 4.83 19.69
CA PRO A 236 5.72 6.21 20.15
C PRO A 236 4.57 6.70 21.03
N GLY A 237 4.91 7.36 22.13
CA GLY A 237 3.93 7.89 23.08
C GLY A 237 3.33 6.86 24.04
N GLY A 238 3.76 5.59 23.97
CA GLY A 238 3.31 4.49 24.82
C GLY A 238 1.85 4.09 24.55
N TYR A 239 1.63 2.81 24.25
CA TYR A 239 0.30 2.26 24.01
C TYR A 239 0.18 0.95 24.81
N ALA A 240 -0.63 0.96 25.84
CA ALA A 240 -0.86 -0.21 26.69
C ALA A 240 -2.22 -0.11 27.39
N GLY A 241 -2.80 -1.26 27.74
CA GLY A 241 -4.06 -1.34 28.49
C GLY A 241 -5.31 -1.21 27.61
N PHE A 242 -5.17 -1.13 26.30
CA PHE A 242 -6.27 -1.19 25.36
C PHE A 242 -6.59 -2.64 25.02
N LYS A 243 -7.77 -2.85 24.45
CA LYS A 243 -8.24 -4.16 24.03
C LYS A 243 -8.77 -4.11 22.60
N ALA A 244 -8.86 -5.28 21.97
CA ALA A 244 -9.49 -5.46 20.68
C ALA A 244 -10.37 -6.71 20.66
N LEU A 245 -11.33 -6.74 19.75
CA LEU A 245 -12.06 -7.92 19.30
C LEU A 245 -11.56 -8.31 17.92
N PHE A 246 -11.14 -9.56 17.77
CA PHE A 246 -10.64 -10.07 16.51
C PHE A 246 -11.56 -11.15 15.95
N GLY A 247 -11.86 -11.04 14.64
CA GLY A 247 -12.60 -11.97 13.85
C GLY A 247 -14.13 -11.77 13.85
N HIS A 248 -14.72 -12.21 12.74
CA HIS A 248 -16.18 -12.17 12.54
C HIS A 248 -16.95 -12.72 13.74
N LYS A 249 -16.54 -13.89 14.25
CA LYS A 249 -17.19 -14.60 15.36
C LYS A 249 -17.44 -13.70 16.57
N TYR A 250 -16.50 -12.86 16.92
CA TYR A 250 -16.58 -12.01 18.12
C TYR A 250 -17.09 -10.61 17.80
N VAL A 251 -16.73 -10.08 16.65
CA VAL A 251 -17.19 -8.75 16.21
C VAL A 251 -18.66 -8.79 15.84
N ALA A 252 -19.12 -9.77 15.05
CA ALA A 252 -20.52 -9.89 14.65
C ALA A 252 -21.45 -10.08 15.86
N ALA A 253 -21.03 -10.83 16.88
CA ALA A 253 -21.79 -10.97 18.11
C ALA A 253 -21.92 -9.63 18.89
N GLY A 254 -20.94 -8.72 18.74
CA GLY A 254 -20.98 -7.39 19.35
C GLY A 254 -21.84 -6.38 18.60
N ILE A 255 -21.77 -6.38 17.27
CA ILE A 255 -22.45 -5.39 16.41
C ILE A 255 -23.83 -5.86 15.92
N SER A 256 -24.11 -7.16 15.90
CA SER A 256 -25.38 -7.77 15.48
C SER A 256 -25.80 -8.91 16.42
N PRO A 257 -26.09 -8.63 17.71
CA PRO A 257 -26.29 -9.68 18.72
C PRO A 257 -27.58 -10.47 18.54
N SER A 258 -28.53 -10.00 17.76
CA SER A 258 -29.87 -10.60 17.61
C SER A 258 -30.07 -11.37 16.30
N ALA A 259 -29.18 -11.23 15.32
CA ALA A 259 -29.29 -11.87 14.01
C ALA A 259 -27.90 -12.06 13.39
N PRO A 260 -27.73 -13.06 12.50
CA PRO A 260 -26.52 -13.18 11.69
C PRO A 260 -26.26 -11.91 10.87
N LEU A 261 -24.99 -11.55 10.71
CA LEU A 261 -24.60 -10.46 9.85
C LEU A 261 -24.79 -10.88 8.38
N THR A 262 -25.42 -10.01 7.61
CA THR A 262 -25.71 -10.25 6.18
C THR A 262 -24.97 -9.24 5.32
N ASP A 263 -24.74 -9.58 4.05
CA ASP A 263 -24.33 -8.62 3.02
C ASP A 263 -25.48 -7.62 2.73
N LEU A 264 -25.27 -6.67 1.83
CA LEU A 264 -26.31 -5.67 1.48
C LEU A 264 -27.54 -6.30 0.81
N ASP A 265 -27.37 -7.41 0.11
CA ASP A 265 -28.49 -8.19 -0.47
C ASP A 265 -29.29 -9.00 0.58
N GLY A 266 -28.87 -8.99 1.83
CA GLY A 266 -29.51 -9.74 2.92
C GLY A 266 -29.08 -11.22 3.03
N ASN A 267 -28.07 -11.65 2.29
CA ASN A 267 -27.52 -13.01 2.39
C ASN A 267 -26.55 -13.10 3.56
N PRO A 268 -26.50 -14.21 4.31
CA PRO A 268 -25.48 -14.44 5.32
C PRO A 268 -24.07 -14.33 4.74
N ILE A 269 -23.19 -13.56 5.39
CA ILE A 269 -21.80 -13.47 4.99
C ILE A 269 -21.14 -14.82 5.26
N SER A 270 -20.49 -15.42 4.26
CA SER A 270 -19.88 -16.75 4.35
C SER A 270 -18.64 -16.88 3.45
N ASP A 271 -17.80 -17.87 3.79
CA ASP A 271 -16.60 -18.22 3.01
C ASP A 271 -16.87 -19.04 1.75
N GLY A 272 -18.14 -19.26 1.41
CA GLY A 272 -18.53 -20.11 0.27
C GLY A 272 -18.24 -21.61 0.48
N LYS A 273 -17.63 -22.00 1.60
CA LYS A 273 -17.25 -23.39 1.93
C LYS A 273 -18.13 -23.97 3.04
N GLY A 274 -19.17 -23.23 3.43
CA GLY A 274 -20.16 -23.64 4.42
C GLY A 274 -19.98 -23.03 5.81
N ASN A 275 -19.00 -22.13 5.99
CA ASN A 275 -18.82 -21.39 7.24
C ASN A 275 -19.35 -19.97 7.09
N ASN A 276 -20.10 -19.48 8.08
CA ASN A 276 -20.46 -18.07 8.16
C ASN A 276 -19.26 -17.28 8.71
N GLY A 277 -18.94 -16.14 8.10
CA GLY A 277 -17.85 -15.28 8.54
C GLY A 277 -17.05 -14.71 7.39
N PHE A 278 -15.79 -14.39 7.65
CA PHE A 278 -14.91 -13.75 6.70
C PHE A 278 -14.69 -14.61 5.45
N PRO A 279 -15.01 -14.09 4.25
CA PRO A 279 -14.95 -14.89 3.02
C PRO A 279 -13.52 -15.10 2.47
N GLY A 280 -12.52 -14.44 3.03
CA GLY A 280 -11.17 -14.28 2.48
C GLY A 280 -11.01 -12.87 1.92
N PHE A 281 -9.75 -12.42 1.76
CA PHE A 281 -9.46 -11.06 1.26
C PHE A 281 -10.04 -10.85 -0.14
N ASP A 282 -9.84 -11.80 -1.05
CA ASP A 282 -10.39 -11.76 -2.41
C ASP A 282 -11.92 -11.92 -2.47
N GLY A 283 -12.54 -12.35 -1.39
CA GLY A 283 -14.00 -12.48 -1.24
C GLY A 283 -14.68 -11.21 -0.70
N MET A 284 -13.94 -10.16 -0.41
CA MET A 284 -14.45 -8.91 0.17
C MET A 284 -14.97 -7.94 -0.90
N ALA A 285 -15.88 -8.44 -1.74
CA ALA A 285 -16.61 -7.62 -2.68
C ALA A 285 -17.36 -6.47 -1.98
N ALA A 286 -17.64 -5.39 -2.72
CA ALA A 286 -18.21 -4.15 -2.17
C ALA A 286 -19.43 -4.39 -1.27
N LYS A 287 -20.40 -5.23 -1.68
CA LYS A 287 -21.60 -5.51 -0.88
C LYS A 287 -21.31 -6.14 0.50
N VAL A 288 -20.22 -6.87 0.63
CA VAL A 288 -19.78 -7.49 1.90
C VAL A 288 -19.09 -6.46 2.77
N THR A 289 -18.06 -5.79 2.24
CA THR A 289 -17.30 -4.78 2.97
C THR A 289 -18.19 -3.62 3.44
N LEU A 290 -19.01 -3.08 2.54
CA LEU A 290 -19.92 -1.95 2.86
C LEU A 290 -20.99 -2.34 3.90
N SER A 291 -21.41 -3.60 3.92
CA SER A 291 -22.31 -4.10 4.96
C SER A 291 -21.67 -4.12 6.35
N TYR A 292 -20.40 -4.56 6.45
CA TYR A 292 -19.65 -4.48 7.71
C TYR A 292 -19.50 -3.03 8.17
N ILE A 293 -19.11 -2.12 7.26
CA ILE A 293 -18.96 -0.69 7.57
C ILE A 293 -20.25 -0.13 8.12
N ALA A 294 -21.36 -0.31 7.38
CA ALA A 294 -22.67 0.20 7.80
C ALA A 294 -23.05 -0.33 9.19
N LYS A 295 -22.89 -1.65 9.41
CA LYS A 295 -23.25 -2.27 10.68
C LYS A 295 -22.39 -1.82 11.84
N MET A 296 -21.08 -1.62 11.62
CA MET A 296 -20.18 -1.04 12.62
C MET A 296 -20.60 0.38 13.01
N LEU A 297 -20.87 1.24 12.03
CA LEU A 297 -21.33 2.62 12.27
C LEU A 297 -22.66 2.66 13.03
N GLU A 298 -23.67 1.90 12.58
CA GLU A 298 -24.97 1.74 13.24
C GLU A 298 -24.87 1.26 14.68
N SER A 299 -23.83 0.47 15.00
CA SER A 299 -23.58 -0.08 16.33
C SER A 299 -22.74 0.85 17.21
N GLY A 300 -22.38 2.04 16.70
CA GLY A 300 -21.67 3.07 17.47
C GLY A 300 -20.14 2.98 17.38
N ILE A 301 -19.56 2.24 16.42
CA ILE A 301 -18.14 2.26 16.09
C ILE A 301 -17.93 3.42 15.10
N PRO A 302 -17.30 4.53 15.51
CA PRO A 302 -17.32 5.76 14.71
C PRO A 302 -16.28 5.79 13.60
N ILE A 303 -15.24 4.98 13.70
CA ILE A 303 -14.13 4.95 12.74
C ILE A 303 -14.10 3.57 12.12
N VAL A 304 -14.08 3.47 10.79
CA VAL A 304 -13.93 2.19 10.10
C VAL A 304 -12.92 2.33 8.97
N PHE A 305 -11.88 1.51 9.01
CA PHE A 305 -10.94 1.32 7.91
C PHE A 305 -11.30 0.04 7.18
N SER A 306 -11.29 0.08 5.86
CA SER A 306 -11.80 -1.03 5.07
C SER A 306 -11.13 -1.14 3.71
N TYR A 307 -11.21 -2.35 3.16
CA TYR A 307 -10.69 -2.72 1.85
C TYR A 307 -11.76 -3.46 1.06
N ILE A 308 -11.80 -3.23 -0.25
CA ILE A 308 -12.67 -3.91 -1.21
C ILE A 308 -11.76 -4.58 -2.24
N SER A 309 -11.93 -5.88 -2.45
CA SER A 309 -11.14 -6.66 -3.42
C SER A 309 -11.36 -6.19 -4.86
N ASP A 310 -10.39 -6.50 -5.73
CA ASP A 310 -10.46 -6.14 -7.14
C ASP A 310 -11.65 -6.80 -7.87
N ALA A 311 -11.96 -6.29 -9.05
CA ALA A 311 -13.09 -6.73 -9.85
C ALA A 311 -12.69 -7.45 -11.15
N HIS A 312 -11.40 -7.50 -11.47
CA HIS A 312 -10.92 -7.95 -12.78
C HIS A 312 -10.05 -9.21 -12.77
N ASP A 313 -9.19 -9.40 -11.78
CA ASP A 313 -8.41 -10.63 -11.67
C ASP A 313 -9.22 -11.76 -11.07
N ASN A 314 -8.80 -12.98 -11.34
CA ASN A 314 -9.59 -14.14 -10.98
C ASN A 314 -9.26 -14.65 -9.59
N HIS A 315 -10.06 -14.26 -8.63
CA HIS A 315 -9.94 -14.71 -7.24
C HIS A 315 -10.74 -15.99 -6.95
N VAL A 316 -11.52 -16.48 -7.90
CA VAL A 316 -12.37 -17.66 -7.70
C VAL A 316 -11.92 -18.80 -8.61
N GLY A 317 -11.22 -19.78 -8.06
CA GLY A 317 -10.83 -20.99 -8.79
C GLY A 317 -12.05 -21.74 -9.31
N GLY A 318 -12.06 -22.07 -10.62
CA GLY A 318 -13.16 -22.81 -11.24
C GLY A 318 -12.85 -23.24 -12.66
N SER A 319 -13.83 -23.76 -13.38
CA SER A 319 -13.72 -24.26 -14.75
C SER A 319 -14.69 -23.59 -15.72
N ALA A 320 -15.32 -22.49 -15.33
CA ALA A 320 -16.23 -21.76 -16.19
C ALA A 320 -15.47 -21.01 -17.29
N PRO A 321 -16.06 -20.80 -18.48
CA PRO A 321 -15.46 -19.97 -19.51
C PRO A 321 -15.29 -18.54 -19.03
N CYS A 322 -14.15 -17.92 -19.34
CA CYS A 322 -13.78 -16.60 -18.90
C CYS A 322 -14.67 -15.45 -19.43
N ASN A 323 -15.33 -15.66 -20.54
CA ASN A 323 -16.23 -14.70 -21.17
C ASN A 323 -17.69 -14.74 -20.66
N VAL A 324 -17.95 -15.40 -19.53
CA VAL A 324 -19.26 -15.42 -18.87
C VAL A 324 -19.15 -14.99 -17.42
N ILE A 325 -20.12 -14.23 -16.94
CA ILE A 325 -20.22 -13.86 -15.54
C ILE A 325 -20.39 -15.14 -14.73
N SER A 326 -19.41 -15.47 -13.89
CA SER A 326 -19.42 -16.67 -13.09
C SER A 326 -18.58 -16.51 -11.84
N ALA A 327 -19.13 -16.87 -10.69
CA ALA A 327 -18.39 -16.99 -9.43
C ALA A 327 -17.33 -18.13 -9.44
N THR A 328 -17.18 -18.84 -10.54
CA THR A 328 -16.23 -19.94 -10.69
C THR A 328 -15.31 -19.78 -11.92
N ALA A 329 -15.23 -18.59 -12.50
CA ALA A 329 -14.28 -18.27 -13.56
C ALA A 329 -12.83 -18.39 -13.05
N THR A 330 -11.89 -18.79 -13.90
CA THR A 330 -10.46 -18.92 -13.57
C THR A 330 -9.58 -18.05 -14.43
N CYS A 331 -10.08 -16.91 -14.91
CA CYS A 331 -9.40 -16.02 -15.82
C CYS A 331 -9.47 -14.59 -15.30
N ALA A 332 -8.43 -13.82 -15.57
CA ALA A 332 -8.53 -12.37 -15.45
C ALA A 332 -9.36 -11.82 -16.62
N TYR A 333 -10.14 -10.79 -16.37
CA TYR A 333 -10.91 -10.11 -17.40
C TYR A 333 -10.08 -9.00 -18.04
N GLY A 334 -10.22 -8.82 -19.35
CA GLY A 334 -9.73 -7.63 -20.04
C GLY A 334 -10.75 -6.47 -20.01
N PRO A 335 -10.32 -5.23 -20.29
CA PRO A 335 -11.19 -4.04 -20.30
C PRO A 335 -12.42 -4.23 -21.17
N GLY A 336 -13.60 -4.00 -20.60
CA GLY A 336 -14.89 -4.11 -21.30
C GLY A 336 -15.43 -5.54 -21.46
N GLU A 337 -14.82 -6.56 -20.86
CA GLU A 337 -15.43 -7.89 -20.79
C GLU A 337 -16.66 -7.90 -19.90
N ALA A 338 -17.65 -8.70 -20.28
CA ALA A 338 -18.94 -8.74 -19.60
C ALA A 338 -18.84 -9.09 -18.10
N GLY A 339 -17.87 -9.94 -17.72
CA GLY A 339 -17.63 -10.29 -16.32
C GLY A 339 -17.12 -9.10 -15.50
N TYR A 340 -16.16 -8.35 -16.05
CA TYR A 340 -15.61 -7.16 -15.41
C TYR A 340 -16.67 -6.07 -15.26
N VAL A 341 -17.35 -5.72 -16.36
CA VAL A 341 -18.43 -4.71 -16.36
C VAL A 341 -19.52 -5.06 -15.34
N ALA A 342 -19.86 -6.34 -15.22
CA ALA A 342 -20.86 -6.78 -14.25
C ALA A 342 -20.37 -6.67 -12.79
N ALA A 343 -19.09 -6.93 -12.53
CA ALA A 343 -18.50 -6.77 -11.21
C ALA A 343 -18.49 -5.29 -10.78
N LEU A 344 -18.06 -4.37 -11.66
CA LEU A 344 -18.10 -2.93 -11.42
C LEU A 344 -19.53 -2.41 -11.20
N HIS A 345 -20.48 -2.89 -12.01
CA HIS A 345 -21.88 -2.55 -11.82
C HIS A 345 -22.44 -3.04 -10.47
N ALA A 346 -22.07 -4.26 -10.05
CA ALA A 346 -22.47 -4.77 -8.74
C ALA A 346 -21.84 -3.95 -7.61
N TYR A 347 -20.61 -3.47 -7.77
CA TYR A 347 -19.97 -2.56 -6.82
C TYR A 347 -20.72 -1.23 -6.75
N ASP A 348 -21.07 -0.65 -7.89
CA ASP A 348 -21.81 0.62 -7.92
C ASP A 348 -23.21 0.53 -7.28
N VAL A 349 -23.94 -0.56 -7.52
CA VAL A 349 -25.23 -0.82 -6.86
C VAL A 349 -25.05 -0.89 -5.35
N ALA A 350 -24.03 -1.60 -4.87
CA ALA A 350 -23.71 -1.71 -3.46
C ALA A 350 -23.40 -0.34 -2.82
N PHE A 351 -22.70 0.55 -3.51
CA PHE A 351 -22.46 1.92 -3.05
C PHE A 351 -23.75 2.73 -2.96
N GLY A 352 -24.66 2.62 -3.95
CA GLY A 352 -25.95 3.28 -3.91
C GLY A 352 -26.80 2.84 -2.69
N GLU A 353 -26.84 1.54 -2.42
CA GLU A 353 -27.54 0.96 -1.26
C GLU A 353 -26.88 1.38 0.06
N PHE A 354 -25.57 1.36 0.12
CA PHE A 354 -24.80 1.76 1.29
C PHE A 354 -25.05 3.21 1.68
N PHE A 355 -24.97 4.16 0.74
CA PHE A 355 -25.23 5.56 1.03
C PHE A 355 -26.68 5.79 1.46
N ALA A 356 -27.65 5.12 0.82
CA ALA A 356 -29.04 5.20 1.21
C ALA A 356 -29.31 4.65 2.62
N ARG A 357 -28.68 3.53 2.97
CA ARG A 357 -28.76 2.91 4.29
C ARG A 357 -28.17 3.81 5.37
N LEU A 358 -26.98 4.35 5.18
CA LEU A 358 -26.36 5.26 6.13
C LEU A 358 -27.20 6.55 6.33
N ALA A 359 -27.71 7.12 5.25
CA ALA A 359 -28.57 8.32 5.31
C ALA A 359 -29.85 8.07 6.11
N ALA A 360 -30.45 6.87 6.02
CA ALA A 360 -31.63 6.50 6.79
C ALA A 360 -31.34 6.48 8.32
N ASP A 361 -30.11 6.21 8.71
CA ASP A 361 -29.65 6.22 10.11
C ASP A 361 -29.06 7.59 10.54
N GLY A 362 -29.14 8.61 9.68
CA GLY A 362 -28.63 9.95 9.94
C GLY A 362 -27.09 10.04 9.88
N ILE A 363 -26.45 9.09 9.22
CA ILE A 363 -25.00 9.07 8.94
C ILE A 363 -24.83 9.55 7.49
N ASP A 364 -24.38 10.77 7.32
CA ASP A 364 -24.32 11.41 6.00
C ASP A 364 -23.14 12.39 5.89
N THR A 365 -23.02 13.06 4.76
CA THR A 365 -21.94 14.01 4.46
C THR A 365 -21.85 15.21 5.41
N SER A 366 -22.86 15.46 6.24
CA SER A 366 -22.86 16.55 7.23
C SER A 366 -22.11 16.17 8.52
N ASN A 367 -21.92 14.88 8.77
CA ASN A 367 -21.32 14.37 10.01
C ASN A 367 -20.27 13.28 9.80
N THR A 368 -20.09 12.77 8.59
CA THR A 368 -19.19 11.68 8.24
C THR A 368 -18.15 12.13 7.23
N LEU A 369 -16.88 11.90 7.55
CA LEU A 369 -15.78 12.05 6.61
C LEU A 369 -15.60 10.73 5.87
N PHE A 370 -15.88 10.72 4.58
CA PHE A 370 -15.57 9.62 3.66
C PHE A 370 -14.23 9.90 2.99
N VAL A 371 -13.34 8.95 3.07
CA VAL A 371 -12.03 8.92 2.43
C VAL A 371 -11.99 7.66 1.58
N VAL A 372 -11.98 7.81 0.28
CA VAL A 372 -12.07 6.68 -0.65
C VAL A 372 -10.93 6.78 -1.66
N SER A 373 -10.18 5.71 -1.83
CA SER A 373 -9.03 5.66 -2.75
C SER A 373 -8.91 4.27 -3.36
N SER A 374 -8.15 4.13 -4.43
CA SER A 374 -7.56 2.86 -4.81
C SER A 374 -6.16 2.78 -4.20
N GLU A 375 -5.79 1.63 -3.63
CA GLU A 375 -4.49 1.48 -2.99
C GLU A 375 -3.36 1.53 -4.02
N GLU A 376 -3.54 0.84 -5.11
CA GLU A 376 -2.63 0.83 -6.26
C GLU A 376 -3.42 0.89 -7.56
N GLN A 377 -2.72 1.05 -8.67
CA GLN A 377 -3.23 0.86 -10.00
C GLN A 377 -2.39 -0.21 -10.69
N ASP A 378 -2.84 -0.66 -11.84
CA ASP A 378 -2.15 -1.72 -12.56
C ASP A 378 -2.11 -1.48 -14.08
N HIS A 379 -1.34 -2.31 -14.75
CA HIS A 379 -1.17 -2.32 -16.20
C HIS A 379 -1.87 -3.53 -16.79
N PHE A 380 -2.77 -3.30 -17.75
CA PHE A 380 -3.42 -4.39 -18.45
C PHE A 380 -2.44 -5.12 -19.39
N ALA A 381 -2.03 -6.31 -19.00
CA ALA A 381 -1.19 -7.22 -19.80
C ALA A 381 -2.06 -8.00 -20.80
N GLY A 382 -2.26 -7.42 -21.98
CA GLY A 382 -3.10 -8.01 -23.01
C GLY A 382 -3.15 -7.24 -24.30
N THR A 383 -3.91 -7.76 -25.26
CA THR A 383 -4.08 -7.07 -26.55
C THR A 383 -4.90 -5.79 -26.38
N GLN A 384 -4.42 -4.70 -26.99
CA GLN A 384 -5.17 -3.45 -27.08
C GLN A 384 -6.26 -3.48 -28.17
N ASN A 385 -6.43 -4.60 -28.87
CA ASN A 385 -7.39 -4.79 -29.95
C ASN A 385 -8.33 -5.97 -29.67
N PRO A 386 -9.22 -5.86 -28.68
CA PRO A 386 -10.23 -6.89 -28.43
C PRO A 386 -11.24 -7.00 -29.58
N THR A 387 -12.07 -8.05 -29.56
CA THR A 387 -13.11 -8.28 -30.55
C THR A 387 -14.49 -8.11 -29.92
N PRO A 388 -15.48 -7.57 -30.69
CA PRO A 388 -15.32 -6.98 -32.04
C PRO A 388 -14.58 -5.65 -32.01
N ALA A 389 -13.99 -5.26 -33.13
CA ALA A 389 -13.30 -3.98 -33.21
C ALA A 389 -14.25 -2.81 -32.85
N GLY A 390 -13.76 -1.92 -31.97
CA GLY A 390 -14.54 -0.80 -31.46
C GLY A 390 -15.58 -1.17 -30.37
N CYS A 391 -15.46 -2.34 -29.75
CA CYS A 391 -16.24 -2.66 -28.56
C CYS A 391 -15.99 -1.63 -27.44
N ASP A 392 -17.01 -1.37 -26.63
CA ASP A 392 -17.01 -0.36 -25.56
C ASP A 392 -17.32 -0.93 -24.17
N GLY A 393 -17.53 -2.24 -24.09
CA GLY A 393 -17.89 -2.93 -22.85
C GLY A 393 -19.31 -2.67 -22.35
N VAL A 394 -19.92 -1.57 -22.75
CA VAL A 394 -21.24 -1.13 -22.25
C VAL A 394 -22.36 -1.50 -23.22
N THR A 395 -22.26 -1.08 -24.49
CA THR A 395 -23.24 -1.40 -25.55
C THR A 395 -22.82 -2.63 -26.36
N VAL A 396 -21.52 -2.80 -26.56
CA VAL A 396 -20.90 -3.91 -27.25
C VAL A 396 -19.80 -4.51 -26.36
N PRO A 397 -20.04 -5.65 -25.71
CA PRO A 397 -19.03 -6.31 -24.90
C PRO A 397 -17.74 -6.61 -25.66
N CYS A 398 -16.59 -6.39 -25.03
CA CYS A 398 -15.30 -6.82 -25.54
C CYS A 398 -15.06 -8.30 -25.21
N THR A 399 -14.29 -8.97 -26.05
CA THR A 399 -13.89 -10.36 -25.84
C THR A 399 -12.42 -10.55 -26.12
N TYR A 400 -11.78 -11.38 -25.33
CA TYR A 400 -10.37 -11.75 -25.42
C TYR A 400 -10.23 -13.28 -25.55
N VAL A 401 -9.05 -13.74 -25.90
CA VAL A 401 -8.73 -15.16 -26.01
C VAL A 401 -8.00 -15.59 -24.75
N HIS A 402 -8.68 -16.29 -23.87
CA HIS A 402 -8.12 -16.76 -22.59
C HIS A 402 -7.49 -18.16 -22.67
N THR A 403 -7.69 -18.89 -23.75
CA THR A 403 -7.14 -20.25 -23.87
C THR A 403 -5.64 -20.21 -24.15
N THR A 404 -4.89 -21.01 -23.41
CA THR A 404 -3.45 -21.22 -23.61
C THR A 404 -3.12 -22.46 -24.42
N THR A 405 -4.09 -23.06 -25.13
CA THR A 405 -3.90 -24.23 -25.97
C THR A 405 -4.17 -23.87 -27.45
N PRO A 406 -3.16 -23.87 -28.32
CA PRO A 406 -1.74 -24.13 -28.01
C PRO A 406 -1.13 -23.15 -27.01
N VAL A 407 -0.02 -23.56 -26.37
CA VAL A 407 0.63 -22.72 -25.35
C VAL A 407 0.92 -21.31 -25.89
N ASN A 408 0.70 -20.30 -25.03
CA ASN A 408 0.82 -18.89 -25.37
C ASN A 408 -0.11 -18.41 -26.52
N SER A 409 -1.26 -19.05 -26.69
CA SER A 409 -2.27 -18.59 -27.64
C SER A 409 -3.28 -17.60 -27.05
N ALA A 410 -3.28 -17.38 -25.74
CA ALA A 410 -4.05 -16.34 -25.09
C ALA A 410 -3.57 -14.96 -25.53
N ASN A 411 -4.48 -13.99 -25.59
CA ASN A 411 -4.16 -12.59 -25.85
C ASN A 411 -4.52 -11.66 -24.68
N VAL A 412 -4.65 -12.25 -23.50
CA VAL A 412 -4.83 -11.62 -22.20
C VAL A 412 -4.11 -12.47 -21.15
N GLY A 413 -3.41 -11.84 -20.24
CA GLY A 413 -2.67 -12.47 -19.16
C GLY A 413 -1.22 -11.97 -19.05
N GLU A 414 -0.70 -11.98 -17.86
CA GLU A 414 0.71 -11.64 -17.60
C GLU A 414 1.67 -12.53 -18.37
N VAL A 415 2.71 -11.93 -18.92
CA VAL A 415 3.82 -12.66 -19.53
C VAL A 415 4.82 -13.03 -18.42
N ASN A 416 4.64 -14.21 -17.85
CA ASN A 416 5.50 -14.73 -16.79
C ASN A 416 6.84 -15.17 -17.35
N VAL A 417 7.94 -14.61 -16.81
CA VAL A 417 9.31 -14.87 -17.26
C VAL A 417 10.16 -15.49 -16.16
N ASN A 418 10.67 -16.68 -16.43
CA ASN A 418 11.62 -17.36 -15.54
C ASN A 418 13.02 -16.77 -15.71
N LEU A 419 13.35 -15.82 -14.85
CA LEU A 419 14.56 -15.02 -14.92
C LEU A 419 15.83 -15.87 -14.83
N SER A 420 15.88 -16.88 -13.95
CA SER A 420 17.06 -17.72 -13.77
C SER A 420 17.35 -18.61 -14.99
N ARG A 421 16.30 -19.11 -15.65
CA ARG A 421 16.46 -19.94 -16.86
C ARG A 421 16.81 -19.11 -18.08
N LEU A 422 16.13 -17.95 -18.26
CA LEU A 422 16.37 -17.08 -19.39
C LEU A 422 17.80 -16.48 -19.32
N LEU A 423 18.22 -16.03 -18.13
CA LEU A 423 19.57 -15.53 -17.87
C LEU A 423 20.64 -16.55 -18.28
N ARG A 424 20.46 -17.81 -17.86
CA ARG A 424 21.38 -18.90 -18.24
C ARG A 424 21.41 -19.15 -19.75
N THR A 425 20.26 -18.99 -20.40
CA THR A 425 20.13 -19.21 -21.85
C THR A 425 20.81 -18.13 -22.66
N GLU A 426 20.56 -16.87 -22.35
CA GLU A 426 20.99 -15.73 -23.16
C GLU A 426 22.43 -15.29 -22.83
N THR A 427 22.82 -15.32 -21.56
CA THR A 427 24.13 -14.80 -21.13
C THR A 427 25.09 -15.85 -20.60
N GLY A 428 24.61 -17.08 -20.33
CA GLY A 428 25.38 -18.12 -19.67
C GLY A 428 25.61 -17.87 -18.17
N ASN A 429 25.03 -16.82 -17.59
CA ASN A 429 25.19 -16.49 -16.19
C ASN A 429 24.48 -17.53 -15.30
N THR A 430 25.19 -18.03 -14.29
CA THR A 430 24.72 -19.07 -13.37
C THR A 430 24.78 -18.62 -11.91
N THR A 431 24.94 -17.34 -11.67
CA THR A 431 24.94 -16.75 -10.32
C THR A 431 23.70 -17.20 -9.56
N PRO A 432 23.85 -17.78 -8.36
CA PRO A 432 22.72 -18.20 -7.57
C PRO A 432 22.06 -16.99 -6.89
N PHE A 433 20.78 -16.85 -7.09
CA PHE A 433 19.94 -15.81 -6.44
C PHE A 433 18.52 -16.31 -6.25
N THR A 434 17.80 -15.63 -5.38
CA THR A 434 16.35 -15.76 -5.24
C THR A 434 15.70 -14.40 -5.50
N VAL A 435 14.43 -14.40 -5.90
CA VAL A 435 13.66 -13.17 -6.02
C VAL A 435 12.41 -13.24 -5.13
N HIS A 436 11.95 -12.10 -4.68
CA HIS A 436 10.53 -11.92 -4.44
C HIS A 436 9.92 -11.65 -5.81
N SER A 437 9.03 -12.55 -6.26
CA SER A 437 8.47 -12.52 -7.62
C SER A 437 7.45 -11.41 -7.72
N ASP A 438 7.52 -10.62 -8.79
CA ASP A 438 6.70 -9.44 -9.01
C ASP A 438 6.89 -8.90 -10.45
N MET A 439 6.12 -7.87 -10.86
CA MET A 439 6.48 -6.99 -11.95
C MET A 439 7.74 -6.16 -11.62
N ALA A 440 7.93 -5.82 -10.34
CA ALA A 440 9.16 -5.22 -9.82
C ALA A 440 9.94 -6.22 -8.93
N PRO A 441 10.49 -7.33 -9.48
CA PRO A 441 11.13 -8.36 -8.67
C PRO A 441 12.35 -7.83 -7.92
N THR A 442 12.40 -8.15 -6.63
CA THR A 442 13.52 -7.82 -5.76
C THR A 442 14.48 -9.00 -5.69
N PHE A 443 15.78 -8.73 -5.89
CA PHE A 443 16.84 -9.74 -6.05
C PHE A 443 17.68 -9.89 -4.80
N TYR A 444 17.92 -11.15 -4.41
CA TYR A 444 18.76 -11.53 -3.28
C TYR A 444 19.83 -12.51 -3.78
N ILE A 445 21.05 -12.02 -4.02
CA ILE A 445 22.18 -12.86 -4.46
C ILE A 445 22.66 -13.70 -3.27
N THR A 446 22.77 -15.00 -3.47
CA THR A 446 23.27 -15.93 -2.43
C THR A 446 24.64 -15.51 -1.92
N GLY A 447 24.78 -15.44 -0.61
CA GLY A 447 26.01 -14.98 0.04
C GLY A 447 26.06 -13.48 0.28
N ASN A 448 25.04 -12.74 -0.11
CA ASN A 448 24.92 -11.29 0.07
C ASN A 448 26.21 -10.52 -0.32
N PRO A 449 26.65 -10.63 -1.58
CA PRO A 449 27.88 -9.95 -2.02
C PRO A 449 27.68 -8.43 -2.03
N ALA A 450 28.77 -7.69 -1.88
CA ALA A 450 28.73 -6.23 -1.97
C ALA A 450 28.20 -5.74 -3.33
N GLN A 451 27.57 -4.58 -3.35
CA GLN A 451 27.05 -3.93 -4.57
C GLN A 451 28.12 -3.79 -5.65
N THR A 452 29.33 -3.41 -5.26
CA THR A 452 30.46 -3.21 -6.17
C THR A 452 31.20 -4.49 -6.54
N SER A 453 30.75 -5.66 -6.09
CA SER A 453 31.43 -6.92 -6.43
C SER A 453 31.19 -7.28 -7.90
N ALA A 454 32.18 -7.92 -8.54
CA ALA A 454 32.07 -8.30 -9.94
C ALA A 454 30.89 -9.23 -10.21
N ILE A 455 30.48 -10.05 -9.24
CA ILE A 455 29.35 -10.97 -9.37
C ILE A 455 28.01 -10.21 -9.40
N THR A 456 27.86 -9.20 -8.54
CA THR A 456 26.68 -8.33 -8.51
C THR A 456 26.58 -7.53 -9.81
N ARG A 457 27.65 -6.80 -10.16
CA ARG A 457 27.70 -5.97 -11.36
C ARG A 457 27.46 -6.75 -12.65
N GLN A 458 27.97 -7.99 -12.74
CA GLN A 458 27.72 -8.83 -13.91
C GLN A 458 26.27 -9.29 -13.97
N LEU A 459 25.68 -9.70 -12.84
CA LEU A 459 24.27 -10.14 -12.82
C LEU A 459 23.31 -9.01 -13.19
N GLU A 460 23.53 -7.81 -12.69
CA GLU A 460 22.72 -6.63 -13.02
C GLU A 460 22.74 -6.32 -14.52
N ARG A 461 23.93 -6.30 -15.14
CA ARG A 461 24.09 -6.06 -16.59
C ARG A 461 23.43 -7.15 -17.42
N ASP A 462 23.61 -8.41 -17.03
CA ASP A 462 23.04 -9.55 -17.74
C ASP A 462 21.51 -9.53 -17.67
N LEU A 463 20.94 -9.29 -16.48
CA LEU A 463 19.48 -9.16 -16.32
C LEU A 463 18.91 -8.00 -17.13
N ALA A 464 19.58 -6.86 -17.10
CA ALA A 464 19.16 -5.68 -17.87
C ALA A 464 19.19 -5.88 -19.39
N SER A 465 19.92 -6.90 -19.86
CA SER A 465 20.04 -7.24 -21.28
C SER A 465 19.06 -8.30 -21.76
N LEU A 466 18.36 -8.98 -20.85
CA LEU A 466 17.45 -10.08 -21.20
C LEU A 466 16.35 -9.62 -22.12
N THR A 467 16.06 -10.46 -23.12
CA THR A 467 15.03 -10.21 -24.12
C THR A 467 13.98 -11.32 -24.14
N THR A 468 12.77 -10.99 -24.49
CA THR A 468 11.73 -11.98 -24.74
C THR A 468 10.75 -11.49 -25.81
N PHE A 469 10.03 -12.42 -26.42
CA PHE A 469 8.97 -12.08 -27.36
C PHE A 469 7.74 -11.61 -26.59
N ASN A 470 7.28 -10.39 -26.91
CA ASN A 470 6.04 -9.85 -26.40
C ASN A 470 4.88 -10.26 -27.32
N PRO A 471 3.95 -11.12 -26.86
CA PRO A 471 2.89 -11.64 -27.70
C PRO A 471 1.86 -10.59 -28.11
N TYR A 472 1.70 -9.53 -27.31
CA TYR A 472 0.72 -8.45 -27.54
C TYR A 472 1.22 -7.42 -28.52
N LYS A 473 2.51 -7.14 -28.52
CA LYS A 473 3.19 -6.22 -29.46
C LYS A 473 3.73 -6.92 -30.72
N GLY A 474 3.86 -8.25 -30.66
CA GLY A 474 4.41 -9.04 -31.79
C GLY A 474 5.89 -8.79 -32.05
N THR A 475 6.66 -8.35 -31.05
CA THR A 475 8.08 -8.00 -31.15
C THR A 475 8.90 -8.60 -30.03
N THR A 476 10.19 -8.87 -30.30
CA THR A 476 11.16 -9.19 -29.25
C THR A 476 11.70 -7.89 -28.67
N GLU A 477 11.66 -7.76 -27.35
CA GLU A 477 12.12 -6.55 -26.66
C GLU A 477 12.85 -6.90 -25.36
N THR A 478 13.63 -5.97 -24.80
CA THR A 478 14.14 -6.06 -23.46
C THR A 478 12.98 -5.94 -22.47
N MET A 479 12.91 -6.82 -21.48
CA MET A 479 11.84 -6.80 -20.49
C MET A 479 12.11 -5.87 -19.31
N VAL A 480 13.39 -5.74 -18.88
CA VAL A 480 13.78 -4.84 -17.79
C VAL A 480 13.86 -3.41 -18.32
N ASP A 481 13.01 -2.56 -17.77
CA ASP A 481 12.97 -1.14 -18.08
C ASP A 481 13.98 -0.37 -17.22
N LEU A 482 13.81 -0.39 -15.92
CA LEU A 482 14.68 0.26 -14.96
C LEU A 482 15.27 -0.74 -13.96
N ILE A 483 16.41 -0.37 -13.35
CA ILE A 483 17.12 -1.15 -12.35
C ILE A 483 17.79 -0.22 -11.33
N LEU A 484 17.67 -0.57 -10.05
CA LEU A 484 18.26 0.18 -8.95
C LEU A 484 18.99 -0.75 -8.01
N ASP A 485 20.08 -0.26 -7.47
CA ASP A 485 20.74 -0.84 -6.29
C ASP A 485 20.34 -0.11 -5.00
N GLN A 486 21.09 -0.35 -3.91
CA GLN A 486 20.72 0.16 -2.58
C GLN A 486 20.71 1.70 -2.48
N ALA A 487 21.55 2.41 -3.21
CA ALA A 487 21.54 3.88 -3.18
C ALA A 487 20.25 4.44 -3.81
N GLY A 488 19.84 3.86 -4.94
CA GLY A 488 18.57 4.18 -5.57
C GLY A 488 17.38 3.80 -4.69
N MET A 489 17.41 2.58 -4.10
CA MET A 489 16.36 2.12 -3.19
C MET A 489 16.22 3.03 -1.95
N ALA A 490 17.33 3.56 -1.42
CA ALA A 490 17.28 4.52 -0.30
C ALA A 490 16.62 5.86 -0.69
N MET A 491 16.75 6.28 -1.96
CA MET A 491 16.01 7.45 -2.48
C MET A 491 14.50 7.19 -2.50
N LEU A 492 14.07 5.96 -2.75
CA LEU A 492 12.68 5.57 -2.89
C LEU A 492 12.07 4.99 -1.59
N HIS A 493 12.67 5.22 -0.45
CA HIS A 493 12.20 4.73 0.86
C HIS A 493 12.06 3.21 0.97
N MET A 494 12.89 2.45 0.23
CA MET A 494 12.86 0.98 0.23
C MET A 494 13.87 0.34 1.21
N VAL A 495 14.68 1.12 1.92
CA VAL A 495 15.72 0.61 2.82
C VAL A 495 15.31 0.81 4.26
N THR A 496 14.97 -0.29 4.94
CA THR A 496 14.57 -0.27 6.36
C THR A 496 15.78 -0.34 7.30
N ALA A 497 15.54 -0.15 8.59
CA ALA A 497 16.56 -0.35 9.64
C ALA A 497 17.04 -1.80 9.74
N ASP A 498 16.25 -2.78 9.32
CA ASP A 498 16.65 -4.18 9.21
C ASP A 498 17.34 -4.43 7.86
N GLN A 499 18.63 -4.26 7.82
CA GLN A 499 19.44 -4.45 6.62
C GLN A 499 19.36 -5.86 6.03
N THR A 500 18.93 -6.85 6.80
CA THR A 500 18.76 -8.22 6.27
C THR A 500 17.61 -8.31 5.26
N ARG A 501 16.64 -7.41 5.32
CA ARG A 501 15.50 -7.33 4.39
C ARG A 501 15.87 -6.64 3.07
N THR A 502 16.91 -5.81 3.07
CA THR A 502 17.28 -5.04 1.89
C THR A 502 17.74 -5.97 0.77
N PRO A 503 17.06 -6.00 -0.38
CA PRO A 503 17.52 -6.77 -1.53
C PRO A 503 18.88 -6.28 -2.05
N THR A 504 19.56 -7.10 -2.83
CA THR A 504 20.80 -6.69 -3.49
C THR A 504 20.50 -5.56 -4.49
N PHE A 505 19.45 -5.71 -5.29
CA PHE A 505 18.93 -4.71 -6.22
C PHE A 505 17.47 -5.05 -6.56
N VAL A 506 16.80 -4.13 -7.24
CA VAL A 506 15.43 -4.29 -7.77
C VAL A 506 15.43 -3.96 -9.25
N THR A 507 14.59 -4.66 -10.03
CA THR A 507 14.30 -4.30 -11.41
C THR A 507 12.84 -3.92 -11.55
N PHE A 508 12.54 -2.89 -12.34
CA PHE A 508 11.20 -2.58 -12.79
C PHE A 508 11.05 -3.06 -14.22
N GLN A 509 10.08 -3.92 -14.45
CA GLN A 509 9.84 -4.48 -15.77
C GLN A 509 8.86 -3.60 -16.57
N LYS A 510 8.78 -3.83 -17.88
CA LYS A 510 7.71 -3.26 -18.69
C LYS A 510 6.39 -3.94 -18.33
N GLY A 511 5.29 -3.23 -18.43
CA GLY A 511 3.99 -3.59 -17.88
C GLY A 511 3.49 -5.01 -18.15
N ASP A 512 3.77 -5.58 -19.33
CA ASP A 512 3.29 -6.92 -19.67
C ASP A 512 4.00 -8.07 -18.91
N TYR A 513 5.12 -7.82 -18.21
CA TYR A 513 5.99 -8.87 -17.70
C TYR A 513 5.94 -9.05 -16.19
N PHE A 514 5.85 -10.31 -15.76
CA PHE A 514 6.01 -10.73 -14.37
C PHE A 514 7.26 -11.61 -14.22
N GLY A 515 8.16 -11.25 -13.30
CA GLY A 515 9.45 -11.90 -13.10
C GLY A 515 9.44 -12.92 -11.96
N PHE A 516 9.83 -14.17 -12.24
CA PHE A 516 9.94 -15.22 -11.22
C PHE A 516 11.20 -16.08 -11.42
N THR A 517 11.49 -16.97 -10.49
CA THR A 517 12.57 -17.95 -10.59
C THR A 517 12.09 -19.35 -10.31
N SER A 518 12.48 -20.31 -11.16
CA SER A 518 12.19 -21.73 -10.93
C SER A 518 13.20 -22.60 -11.70
N GLY A 519 13.78 -23.56 -11.01
CA GLY A 519 14.73 -24.51 -11.60
C GLY A 519 16.04 -23.89 -12.07
N THR A 520 16.92 -24.72 -12.64
CA THR A 520 18.27 -24.32 -13.06
C THR A 520 18.62 -24.72 -14.50
N ALA A 521 17.70 -25.31 -15.24
CA ALA A 521 17.92 -25.70 -16.63
C ALA A 521 17.79 -24.47 -17.55
N ALA A 522 18.64 -24.37 -18.57
CA ALA A 522 18.46 -23.40 -19.64
C ALA A 522 17.19 -23.67 -20.44
N CYS A 523 16.64 -22.66 -21.08
CA CYS A 523 15.53 -22.78 -22.00
C CYS A 523 15.97 -23.54 -23.26
N THR A 524 15.12 -24.44 -23.73
CA THR A 524 15.31 -25.18 -24.97
C THR A 524 14.05 -25.09 -25.83
N ALA A 525 14.11 -25.47 -27.08
CA ALA A 525 12.93 -25.51 -27.94
C ALA A 525 11.79 -26.41 -27.41
N THR A 526 12.16 -27.39 -26.54
CA THR A 526 11.18 -28.33 -25.96
C THR A 526 10.63 -27.91 -24.60
N ASN A 527 11.29 -26.98 -23.91
CA ASN A 527 10.88 -26.49 -22.59
C ASN A 527 10.79 -24.96 -22.54
N PHE A 528 10.69 -24.29 -23.68
CA PHE A 528 10.64 -22.82 -23.73
C PHE A 528 9.47 -22.26 -22.93
N THR A 529 8.36 -22.97 -22.88
CA THR A 529 7.17 -22.61 -22.10
C THR A 529 7.39 -22.63 -20.59
N ASP A 530 8.42 -23.32 -20.10
CA ASP A 530 8.85 -23.24 -18.71
C ASP A 530 9.64 -21.97 -18.41
N CYS A 531 9.99 -21.22 -19.45
CA CYS A 531 10.77 -19.99 -19.37
C CYS A 531 9.93 -18.75 -19.58
N VAL A 532 8.96 -18.82 -20.51
CA VAL A 532 8.05 -17.71 -20.83
C VAL A 532 6.68 -18.28 -21.10
N ASN A 533 5.69 -17.88 -20.33
CA ASN A 533 4.30 -18.32 -20.53
C ASN A 533 3.34 -17.17 -20.20
N ILE A 534 2.13 -17.23 -20.81
CA ILE A 534 1.04 -16.33 -20.50
C ILE A 534 0.23 -16.93 -19.36
N GLN A 535 0.05 -16.17 -18.28
CA GLN A 535 -0.76 -16.56 -17.13
C GLN A 535 -2.13 -15.91 -17.23
N SER A 536 -3.10 -16.64 -17.79
CA SER A 536 -4.43 -16.11 -18.08
C SER A 536 -5.33 -15.88 -16.84
N GLY A 537 -4.90 -16.28 -15.66
CA GLY A 537 -5.61 -16.02 -14.40
C GLY A 537 -5.29 -14.67 -13.79
N PHE A 538 -4.20 -14.03 -14.26
CA PHE A 538 -3.76 -12.72 -13.85
C PHE A 538 -3.40 -11.92 -15.09
N ALA A 539 -3.94 -10.72 -15.23
CA ALA A 539 -3.73 -9.89 -16.40
C ALA A 539 -3.41 -8.42 -16.03
N TRP A 540 -3.30 -8.15 -14.75
CA TRP A 540 -3.21 -6.79 -14.25
C TRP A 540 -1.97 -6.66 -13.37
N ASN A 541 -0.88 -6.21 -14.01
CA ASN A 541 0.42 -6.08 -13.35
C ASN A 541 0.54 -4.76 -12.62
N HIS A 542 0.90 -4.83 -11.35
CA HIS A 542 1.22 -3.69 -10.49
C HIS A 542 2.65 -3.80 -9.92
N GLY A 543 3.07 -2.84 -9.10
CA GLY A 543 4.44 -2.77 -8.56
C GLY A 543 5.38 -1.88 -9.38
N GLY A 544 4.95 -1.46 -10.57
CA GLY A 544 5.74 -0.64 -11.48
C GLY A 544 5.74 0.85 -11.12
N TYR A 545 6.59 1.61 -11.82
CA TYR A 545 6.72 3.06 -11.71
C TYR A 545 5.97 3.81 -12.81
N GLN A 546 5.41 3.07 -13.77
CA GLN A 546 4.71 3.63 -14.92
C GLN A 546 3.53 4.47 -14.44
N PRO A 547 3.20 5.58 -15.14
CA PRO A 547 2.12 6.48 -14.71
C PRO A 547 0.76 5.77 -14.54
N GLU A 548 0.43 4.80 -15.40
CA GLU A 548 -0.80 4.02 -15.29
C GLU A 548 -0.86 3.16 -14.02
N ILE A 549 0.30 2.85 -13.41
CA ILE A 549 0.38 2.08 -12.16
C ILE A 549 0.51 3.01 -10.95
N SER A 550 1.38 4.01 -11.04
CA SER A 550 1.74 4.86 -9.90
C SER A 550 0.83 6.08 -9.72
N THR A 551 -0.10 6.36 -10.66
CA THR A 551 -1.09 7.44 -10.51
C THR A 551 -2.44 6.85 -10.18
N SER A 552 -2.84 7.01 -8.92
CA SER A 552 -4.13 6.60 -8.37
C SER A 552 -5.08 7.81 -8.26
N TRP A 553 -6.08 7.72 -7.42
CA TRP A 553 -7.03 8.79 -7.13
C TRP A 553 -7.41 8.78 -5.64
N LEU A 554 -7.84 9.93 -5.14
CA LEU A 554 -8.33 10.09 -3.77
C LEU A 554 -9.60 10.92 -3.74
N GLY A 555 -10.69 10.35 -3.26
CA GLY A 555 -11.95 11.02 -3.02
C GLY A 555 -12.10 11.42 -1.55
N LEU A 556 -12.37 12.68 -1.30
CA LEU A 556 -12.66 13.23 0.03
C LEU A 556 -14.05 13.84 0.02
N VAL A 557 -14.92 13.41 0.95
CA VAL A 557 -16.30 13.92 1.09
C VAL A 557 -16.64 14.05 2.57
N GLY A 558 -17.21 15.17 2.98
CA GLY A 558 -17.73 15.32 4.34
C GLY A 558 -17.37 16.66 4.99
N PRO A 559 -17.52 16.77 6.33
CA PRO A 559 -17.32 18.04 7.02
C PRO A 559 -15.91 18.58 6.83
N GLY A 560 -15.81 19.81 6.39
CA GLY A 560 -14.55 20.50 6.17
C GLY A 560 -13.91 20.28 4.81
N VAL A 561 -14.46 19.38 3.99
CA VAL A 561 -14.03 19.15 2.62
C VAL A 561 -14.69 20.15 1.68
N ASN A 562 -13.93 20.64 0.71
CA ASN A 562 -14.46 21.51 -0.34
C ASN A 562 -15.22 20.66 -1.39
N ALA A 563 -16.36 21.14 -1.87
CA ALA A 563 -17.05 20.53 -3.02
C ALA A 563 -16.38 21.01 -4.33
N GLY A 564 -15.11 20.64 -4.52
CA GLY A 564 -14.27 21.09 -5.62
C GLY A 564 -14.46 20.31 -6.93
N GLY A 565 -15.19 19.20 -6.92
CA GLY A 565 -15.31 18.32 -8.08
C GLY A 565 -14.03 17.53 -8.35
N ARG A 566 -13.69 17.34 -9.61
CA ARG A 566 -12.45 16.65 -10.03
C ARG A 566 -11.27 17.64 -10.09
N ASP A 567 -10.25 17.42 -9.28
CA ASP A 567 -8.97 18.15 -9.26
C ASP A 567 -7.88 17.29 -9.93
N THR A 568 -7.35 17.77 -11.05
CA THR A 568 -6.28 17.13 -11.83
C THR A 568 -4.93 17.81 -11.65
N ALA A 569 -4.87 18.87 -10.84
CA ALA A 569 -3.68 19.72 -10.71
C ALA A 569 -2.91 19.46 -9.40
N THR A 570 -3.62 19.22 -8.31
CA THR A 570 -3.02 19.04 -7.00
C THR A 570 -2.30 17.70 -6.91
N TRP A 571 -0.98 17.73 -6.85
CA TRP A 571 -0.17 16.54 -6.65
C TRP A 571 -0.25 16.08 -5.17
N THR A 572 -0.60 14.83 -4.95
CA THR A 572 -0.71 14.20 -3.62
C THR A 572 -0.23 12.75 -3.70
N ASP A 573 0.02 12.13 -2.56
CA ASP A 573 0.29 10.70 -2.47
C ASP A 573 -0.37 10.05 -1.25
N HIS A 574 -0.26 8.74 -1.14
CA HIS A 574 -0.87 7.96 -0.07
C HIS A 574 -0.47 8.42 1.33
N ALA A 575 0.77 8.88 1.54
CA ALA A 575 1.20 9.37 2.84
C ALA A 575 0.41 10.62 3.30
N ASP A 576 -0.19 11.37 2.37
CA ASP A 576 -0.98 12.57 2.65
C ASP A 576 -2.39 12.28 3.20
N ILE A 577 -2.87 11.04 3.03
CA ILE A 577 -4.23 10.65 3.44
C ILE A 577 -4.38 10.80 4.96
N ARG A 578 -3.49 10.15 5.74
CA ARG A 578 -3.58 10.15 7.19
C ARG A 578 -3.52 11.55 7.83
N PRO A 579 -2.51 12.41 7.57
CA PRO A 579 -2.45 13.73 8.18
C PRO A 579 -3.68 14.57 7.84
N THR A 580 -4.29 14.36 6.67
CA THR A 580 -5.48 15.09 6.23
C THR A 580 -6.70 14.71 7.07
N PHE A 581 -7.03 13.42 7.22
CA PHE A 581 -8.19 13.05 8.02
C PHE A 581 -7.97 13.26 9.54
N ILE A 582 -6.75 13.09 10.05
CA ILE A 582 -6.41 13.40 11.45
C ILE A 582 -6.60 14.90 11.73
N ALA A 583 -6.15 15.80 10.84
CA ALA A 583 -6.34 17.22 10.98
C ALA A 583 -7.84 17.60 11.01
N LEU A 584 -8.65 17.03 10.11
CA LEU A 584 -10.10 17.24 10.10
C LEU A 584 -10.80 16.70 11.35
N ALA A 585 -10.31 15.59 11.89
CA ALA A 585 -10.81 15.01 13.14
C ALA A 585 -10.34 15.76 14.40
N GLY A 586 -9.44 16.72 14.26
CA GLY A 586 -8.86 17.48 15.39
C GLY A 586 -7.96 16.62 16.28
N LEU A 587 -7.32 15.62 15.71
CA LEU A 587 -6.40 14.71 16.39
C LEU A 587 -4.95 15.04 16.08
N VAL A 588 -4.05 14.45 16.84
CA VAL A 588 -2.60 14.58 16.66
C VAL A 588 -1.96 13.21 16.91
N ASP A 589 -1.05 12.83 16.05
CA ASP A 589 -0.25 11.62 16.24
C ASP A 589 0.86 11.79 17.29
N SER A 590 1.36 10.66 17.77
CA SER A 590 2.51 10.61 18.68
C SER A 590 3.87 10.68 17.95
N TYR A 591 3.86 10.80 16.64
CA TYR A 591 5.05 10.84 15.77
C TYR A 591 4.85 11.83 14.63
N ALA A 592 5.94 12.23 13.99
CA ALA A 592 5.88 13.04 12.77
C ALA A 592 5.53 12.15 11.57
N GLN A 593 4.57 12.57 10.78
CA GLN A 593 4.20 11.90 9.52
C GLN A 593 5.03 12.45 8.38
N GLU A 594 5.22 11.69 7.30
CA GLU A 594 5.88 12.14 6.07
C GLU A 594 4.88 12.73 5.08
N GLY A 595 3.62 12.39 5.24
CA GLY A 595 2.55 13.06 4.51
C GLY A 595 2.30 14.49 4.99
N ARG A 596 1.66 15.26 4.13
CA ARG A 596 1.19 16.61 4.44
C ARG A 596 -0.32 16.69 4.44
N VAL A 597 -0.92 17.68 5.10
CA VAL A 597 -2.36 17.94 5.00
C VAL A 597 -2.68 18.48 3.60
N ILE A 598 -3.66 17.87 2.92
CA ILE A 598 -4.12 18.29 1.58
C ILE A 598 -5.04 19.50 1.71
N VAL A 599 -4.46 20.65 2.07
CA VAL A 599 -5.25 21.85 2.32
C VAL A 599 -6.03 22.31 1.09
N GLU A 600 -5.56 22.00 -0.12
CA GLU A 600 -6.19 22.35 -1.41
C GLU A 600 -7.61 21.80 -1.52
N ALA A 601 -7.88 20.65 -0.92
CA ALA A 601 -9.19 20.01 -0.90
C ALA A 601 -10.09 20.45 0.27
N LEU A 602 -9.60 21.34 1.16
CA LEU A 602 -10.28 21.65 2.42
C LEU A 602 -10.78 23.10 2.48
N LEU A 603 -11.85 23.30 3.20
CA LEU A 603 -12.41 24.63 3.49
C LEU A 603 -11.54 25.36 4.55
N ASP A 604 -11.27 26.64 4.35
CA ASP A 604 -10.51 27.46 5.31
C ASP A 604 -11.09 27.41 6.73
N GLY A 605 -12.42 27.34 6.86
CA GLY A 605 -13.09 27.28 8.16
C GLY A 605 -12.90 25.96 8.93
N ALA A 606 -12.42 24.91 8.26
CA ALA A 606 -12.12 23.61 8.88
C ALA A 606 -10.64 23.48 9.29
N LEU A 607 -9.80 24.40 8.84
CA LEU A 607 -8.36 24.40 9.06
C LEU A 607 -7.97 25.30 10.23
N PRO A 608 -6.87 24.96 10.96
CA PRO A 608 -6.29 25.88 11.92
C PRO A 608 -5.77 27.14 11.21
N ALA A 609 -5.69 28.24 11.95
CA ALA A 609 -5.25 29.52 11.41
C ALA A 609 -3.85 29.48 10.76
N SER A 610 -3.01 28.53 11.16
CA SER A 610 -1.69 28.28 10.57
C SER A 610 -1.73 27.72 9.15
N LEU A 611 -2.85 27.14 8.72
CA LEU A 611 -3.06 26.52 7.41
C LEU A 611 -4.07 27.27 6.54
N SER A 612 -4.70 28.33 7.04
CA SER A 612 -5.82 28.99 6.37
C SER A 612 -5.53 30.47 6.07
N GLY A 613 -6.36 31.09 5.24
CA GLY A 613 -6.24 32.49 4.86
C GLY A 613 -4.88 32.83 4.24
N ALA A 614 -4.21 33.83 4.78
CA ALA A 614 -2.91 34.31 4.27
C ALA A 614 -1.76 33.30 4.43
N ASN A 615 -1.88 32.30 5.31
CA ASN A 615 -0.85 31.29 5.56
C ASN A 615 -0.91 30.11 4.59
N ARG A 616 -2.07 29.92 3.93
CA ARG A 616 -2.33 28.76 3.06
C ARG A 616 -1.35 28.64 1.90
N ALA A 617 -1.09 29.73 1.19
CA ALA A 617 -0.20 29.72 0.03
C ALA A 617 1.23 29.28 0.38
N ALA A 618 1.79 29.81 1.45
CA ALA A 618 3.15 29.45 1.89
C ALA A 618 3.24 27.97 2.33
N PHE A 619 2.17 27.42 2.90
CA PHE A 619 2.11 26.01 3.21
C PHE A 619 2.09 25.15 1.93
N ILE A 620 1.23 25.48 0.96
CA ILE A 620 1.13 24.76 -0.32
C ILE A 620 2.47 24.78 -1.07
N ASP A 621 3.09 25.96 -1.21
CA ASP A 621 4.36 26.09 -1.92
C ASP A 621 5.46 25.22 -1.31
N LEU A 622 5.54 25.18 0.03
CA LEU A 622 6.50 24.32 0.73
C LEU A 622 6.14 22.86 0.58
N ALA A 623 4.87 22.49 0.74
CA ALA A 623 4.37 21.12 0.67
C ALA A 623 4.58 20.50 -0.73
N GLN A 624 4.27 21.24 -1.78
CA GLN A 624 4.48 20.77 -3.15
C GLN A 624 5.98 20.56 -3.44
N MET A 625 6.86 21.46 -2.98
CA MET A 625 8.30 21.28 -3.17
C MET A 625 8.85 20.12 -2.34
N TYR A 626 8.35 19.93 -1.12
CA TYR A 626 8.69 18.80 -0.27
C TYR A 626 8.38 17.47 -0.99
N LYS A 627 7.18 17.32 -1.53
CA LYS A 627 6.77 16.10 -2.26
C LYS A 627 7.61 15.86 -3.53
N ARG A 628 8.00 16.89 -4.24
CA ARG A 628 8.86 16.75 -5.43
C ARG A 628 10.22 16.13 -5.11
N ILE A 629 10.74 16.30 -3.91
CA ILE A 629 12.04 15.73 -3.52
C ILE A 629 11.95 14.48 -2.65
N ASP A 630 10.87 14.33 -1.87
CA ASP A 630 10.78 13.27 -0.86
C ASP A 630 9.91 12.09 -1.29
N ALA A 631 8.81 12.32 -2.00
CA ALA A 631 7.94 11.22 -2.42
C ALA A 631 8.66 10.27 -3.40
N PRO A 632 8.44 8.94 -3.27
CA PRO A 632 9.07 7.94 -4.15
C PRO A 632 8.87 8.20 -5.64
N VAL A 633 7.65 8.53 -6.05
CA VAL A 633 7.32 8.91 -7.43
C VAL A 633 7.37 10.44 -7.66
N GLY A 634 7.96 11.17 -6.73
CA GLY A 634 8.31 12.58 -6.90
C GLY A 634 9.40 12.78 -7.96
N GLU A 635 9.60 14.01 -8.39
CA GLU A 635 10.53 14.34 -9.47
C GLU A 635 11.96 13.83 -9.20
N LEU A 636 12.47 13.96 -7.96
CA LEU A 636 13.81 13.50 -7.61
C LEU A 636 13.90 11.97 -7.60
N GLY A 637 12.86 11.28 -7.14
CA GLY A 637 12.77 9.82 -7.17
C GLY A 637 12.86 9.29 -8.61
N LEU A 638 12.02 9.81 -9.51
CA LEU A 638 11.99 9.41 -10.92
C LEU A 638 13.32 9.72 -11.65
N VAL A 639 13.95 10.85 -11.34
CA VAL A 639 15.29 11.18 -11.87
C VAL A 639 16.32 10.18 -11.36
N THR A 640 16.24 9.77 -10.10
CA THR A 640 17.17 8.78 -9.52
C THR A 640 17.01 7.40 -10.14
N LEU A 641 15.77 6.95 -10.40
CA LEU A 641 15.49 5.72 -11.15
C LEU A 641 16.26 5.68 -12.49
N ASN A 642 16.16 6.75 -13.26
CA ASN A 642 16.84 6.85 -14.54
C ASN A 642 18.37 6.94 -14.40
N ALA A 643 18.86 7.68 -13.42
CA ALA A 643 20.29 7.85 -13.17
C ALA A 643 20.95 6.53 -12.73
N SER A 644 20.33 5.80 -11.79
CA SER A 644 20.81 4.49 -11.35
C SER A 644 20.79 3.48 -12.49
N THR A 645 19.71 3.43 -13.26
CA THR A 645 19.61 2.55 -14.44
C THR A 645 20.71 2.84 -15.46
N PHE A 646 20.96 4.11 -15.78
CA PHE A 646 22.06 4.51 -16.67
C PHE A 646 23.41 4.01 -16.17
N ALA A 647 23.69 4.17 -14.89
CA ALA A 647 24.95 3.76 -14.28
C ALA A 647 25.11 2.24 -14.27
N ILE A 648 24.08 1.52 -13.86
CA ILE A 648 24.09 0.06 -13.75
C ILE A 648 24.21 -0.60 -15.12
N LYS A 649 23.50 -0.10 -16.14
CA LYS A 649 23.58 -0.59 -17.53
C LYS A 649 24.87 -0.15 -18.27
N SER A 650 25.72 0.64 -17.64
CA SER A 650 26.98 1.09 -18.27
C SER A 650 27.88 -0.10 -18.62
N ASN A 651 28.39 -0.09 -19.84
CA ASN A 651 29.35 -1.07 -20.34
C ASN A 651 30.83 -0.69 -20.04
N ASP A 652 31.06 0.23 -19.10
CA ASP A 652 32.41 0.61 -18.68
C ASP A 652 33.09 -0.56 -17.97
N PRO A 653 34.17 -1.14 -18.54
CA PRO A 653 34.82 -2.32 -17.94
C PRO A 653 35.46 -2.07 -16.56
N SER A 654 35.66 -0.79 -16.21
CA SER A 654 36.20 -0.39 -14.92
C SER A 654 35.16 -0.11 -13.86
N ASP A 655 33.89 -0.13 -14.24
CA ASP A 655 32.76 0.35 -13.42
C ASP A 655 32.95 1.81 -12.89
N ALA A 656 33.79 2.60 -13.50
CA ALA A 656 34.04 3.98 -13.04
C ALA A 656 32.76 4.85 -13.18
N THR A 657 32.01 4.68 -14.26
CA THR A 657 30.71 5.36 -14.49
C THR A 657 29.73 5.01 -13.39
N TYR A 658 29.59 3.71 -13.07
CA TYR A 658 28.73 3.21 -11.98
C TYR A 658 29.16 3.81 -10.64
N THR A 659 30.44 3.65 -10.27
CA THR A 659 30.94 4.12 -8.97
C THR A 659 30.78 5.64 -8.78
N ALA A 660 31.00 6.40 -9.84
CA ALA A 660 30.85 7.86 -9.80
C ALA A 660 29.37 8.28 -9.64
N CYS A 661 28.47 7.57 -10.30
CA CYS A 661 27.03 7.85 -10.20
C CYS A 661 26.49 7.47 -8.82
N GLU A 662 26.84 6.29 -8.30
CA GLU A 662 26.43 5.85 -6.97
C GLU A 662 26.88 6.82 -5.87
N ALA A 663 28.07 7.36 -5.98
CA ALA A 663 28.54 8.40 -5.05
C ALA A 663 27.67 9.66 -5.13
N LYS A 664 27.21 10.05 -6.33
CA LYS A 664 26.29 11.20 -6.50
C LYS A 664 24.90 10.87 -5.91
N ILE A 665 24.33 9.71 -6.21
CA ILE A 665 23.01 9.30 -5.69
C ILE A 665 23.04 9.30 -4.16
N ASN A 666 24.07 8.73 -3.54
CA ASN A 666 24.23 8.77 -2.08
C ASN A 666 24.29 10.20 -1.53
N GLN A 667 24.96 11.13 -2.23
CA GLN A 667 24.98 12.54 -1.87
C GLN A 667 23.59 13.19 -2.02
N TRP A 668 22.83 12.84 -3.08
CA TRP A 668 21.47 13.35 -3.26
C TRP A 668 20.54 12.84 -2.14
N VAL A 669 20.64 11.57 -1.76
CA VAL A 669 19.89 10.99 -0.63
C VAL A 669 20.15 11.77 0.64
N GLN A 670 21.41 12.03 0.99
CA GLN A 670 21.76 12.80 2.18
C GLN A 670 21.19 14.23 2.12
N THR A 671 21.36 14.92 0.98
CA THR A 671 20.87 16.30 0.81
C THR A 671 19.33 16.34 0.85
N ARG A 672 18.66 15.35 0.21
CA ARG A 672 17.23 15.20 0.27
C ARG A 672 16.75 15.03 1.71
N ASN A 673 17.35 14.12 2.46
CA ASN A 673 16.96 13.85 3.84
C ASN A 673 17.08 15.09 4.73
N ASP A 674 18.16 15.88 4.58
CA ASP A 674 18.37 17.11 5.34
C ASP A 674 17.34 18.20 4.99
N LEU A 675 16.98 18.34 3.70
CA LEU A 675 15.97 19.29 3.25
C LEU A 675 14.56 18.84 3.64
N ALA A 676 14.24 17.58 3.41
CA ALA A 676 12.95 16.99 3.72
C ALA A 676 12.64 17.08 5.23
N LEU A 677 13.60 16.78 6.09
CA LEU A 677 13.42 16.91 7.54
C LEU A 677 13.06 18.35 7.96
N GLN A 678 13.72 19.35 7.38
CA GLN A 678 13.46 20.76 7.69
C GLN A 678 12.08 21.19 7.16
N MET A 679 11.75 20.83 5.91
CA MET A 679 10.47 21.15 5.29
C MET A 679 9.32 20.47 6.03
N ASN A 680 9.44 19.15 6.28
CA ASN A 680 8.42 18.38 6.99
C ASN A 680 8.21 18.93 8.42
N THR A 681 9.28 19.28 9.14
CA THR A 681 9.15 19.90 10.47
C THR A 681 8.30 21.18 10.41
N MET A 682 8.46 22.02 9.38
CA MET A 682 7.64 23.22 9.22
C MET A 682 6.18 22.88 8.87
N LEU A 683 5.95 21.89 8.02
CA LEU A 683 4.61 21.41 7.63
C LEU A 683 3.86 20.81 8.82
N GLN A 684 4.51 19.92 9.58
CA GLN A 684 3.95 19.32 10.79
C GLN A 684 3.63 20.36 11.88
N ASN A 685 4.53 21.34 12.06
CA ASN A 685 4.29 22.44 13.01
C ASN A 685 3.10 23.30 12.58
N ALA A 686 2.92 23.52 11.29
CA ALA A 686 1.77 24.28 10.80
C ALA A 686 0.48 23.48 10.95
N ALA A 687 0.49 22.19 10.64
CA ALA A 687 -0.69 21.34 10.70
C ALA A 687 -1.16 21.08 12.15
N PHE A 688 -0.23 20.81 13.08
CA PHE A 688 -0.57 20.24 14.38
C PHE A 688 -0.13 21.08 15.59
N ASN A 689 0.76 22.05 15.42
CA ASN A 689 1.29 22.87 16.49
C ASN A 689 0.95 24.39 16.36
N GLY A 690 0.11 24.74 15.37
CA GLY A 690 -0.37 26.12 15.17
C GLY A 690 0.70 27.14 14.72
N GLN A 691 1.85 26.69 14.21
CA GLN A 691 2.96 27.52 13.76
C GLN A 691 2.96 27.66 12.25
N ALA A 692 2.41 28.73 11.72
CA ALA A 692 2.35 28.95 10.27
C ALA A 692 3.74 28.88 9.60
N VAL A 693 3.78 28.36 8.37
CA VAL A 693 4.99 28.35 7.55
C VAL A 693 5.47 29.80 7.36
N ASN A 694 6.71 30.06 7.75
CA ASN A 694 7.35 31.37 7.53
C ASN A 694 7.95 31.42 6.11
N PRO A 695 7.42 32.25 5.19
CA PRO A 695 7.93 32.34 3.83
C PRO A 695 9.42 32.68 3.72
N ALA A 696 9.94 33.50 4.63
CA ALA A 696 11.36 33.86 4.63
C ALA A 696 12.28 32.69 5.04
N ALA A 697 11.76 31.74 5.82
CA ALA A 697 12.50 30.54 6.21
C ALA A 697 12.32 29.39 5.18
N SER A 698 11.15 29.27 4.54
CA SER A 698 10.89 28.21 3.54
C SER A 698 11.52 28.51 2.17
N ALA A 699 11.58 29.76 1.73
CA ALA A 699 12.11 30.11 0.40
C ALA A 699 13.54 29.61 0.13
N PRO A 700 14.51 29.69 1.08
CA PRO A 700 15.84 29.10 0.87
C PRO A 700 15.80 27.57 0.69
N LEU A 701 14.93 26.86 1.42
CA LEU A 701 14.77 25.40 1.31
C LEU A 701 14.20 25.02 -0.06
N ILE A 702 13.16 25.71 -0.50
CA ILE A 702 12.57 25.55 -1.85
C ILE A 702 13.63 25.79 -2.94
N THR A 703 14.47 26.83 -2.78
CA THR A 703 15.54 27.12 -3.73
C THR A 703 16.58 26.00 -3.78
N GLN A 704 17.00 25.48 -2.62
CA GLN A 704 17.97 24.38 -2.54
C GLN A 704 17.39 23.06 -3.11
N ALA A 705 16.12 22.78 -2.83
CA ALA A 705 15.44 21.60 -3.36
C ALA A 705 15.32 21.66 -4.90
N ASN A 706 14.95 22.81 -5.47
CA ASN A 706 14.97 22.99 -6.92
C ASN A 706 16.38 22.82 -7.51
N ALA A 707 17.41 23.30 -6.83
CA ALA A 707 18.80 23.12 -7.27
C ALA A 707 19.23 21.64 -7.22
N LEU A 708 18.79 20.90 -6.18
CA LEU A 708 19.04 19.46 -6.07
C LEU A 708 18.44 18.70 -7.24
N VAL A 709 17.15 18.90 -7.53
CA VAL A 709 16.47 18.26 -8.67
C VAL A 709 17.15 18.61 -9.99
N ALA A 710 17.45 19.87 -10.22
CA ALA A 710 18.09 20.33 -11.46
C ALA A 710 19.53 19.78 -11.64
N ALA A 711 20.23 19.47 -10.55
CA ALA A 711 21.59 18.93 -10.58
C ALA A 711 21.63 17.39 -10.59
N ALA A 712 20.51 16.72 -10.36
CA ALA A 712 20.43 15.29 -10.23
C ALA A 712 20.57 14.60 -11.61
N THR A 713 21.81 14.36 -12.02
CA THR A 713 22.15 13.64 -13.25
C THR A 713 23.44 12.88 -13.09
N CYS A 714 23.50 11.71 -13.71
CA CYS A 714 24.72 10.90 -13.87
C CYS A 714 25.31 10.97 -15.30
N GLN A 715 24.64 11.65 -16.20
CA GLN A 715 25.08 11.83 -17.58
C GLN A 715 26.05 12.99 -17.71
#